data_8d254a5f6d1a3e8b41a2b6b3c1e03215
#
_entry.id   8d254a5f6d1a3e8b41a2b6b3c1e03215
#
_cell.length_a   1.000
_cell.length_b   1.000
_cell.length_c   1.000
_cell.angle_alpha   90.00
_cell.angle_beta   90.00
_cell.angle_gamma   90.00
#
_symmetry.space_group_name_H-M   'P 1'
#
loop_
_entity.id
_entity.type
_entity.pdbx_description
1 polymer ?
#
loop_
_entity_poly.entity_id
_entity_poly.type
_entity_poly.pdbx_seq_one_letter_code
_entity_poly.pdbx_strand_id
1 'polypeptide(L)'
;MDILQAITQELGVQKWQVEAAVKLIDEGNTIPFISRYRKEATGTLNDEQLRNLNERLTYLRNLEDKKNQVLSSIEDQGKLTEELKAQILAAQTLVVVEDLYRPYRPKRRTRATIAKEKGLEPLANIIMLQMTNKSIEEEAEAFVSEEKEVASVADAIAGAKDIIAEHISDEADYRIHIRDLTAKKGTISSVAKDPETQSVYEMYYEFEEPVKKLAGHRVLALNRGEKEKFLTIKIAAPEEDILRYLEKQVITRENPFTTPILKEVTEDSYKRLIAPAIEREIRSDLTEKAEDGAIKVFGKNLEQLLMQPPIAGQTVLGWDPAFRTGCKLAVVDPTGKVLDTTVVYPTAPTNEKKIRAAKDTVEAMIKKYGISLISVGNGTASRESEQVIVDMLKEIPEAKVQYVITNEAGASVYSASKLATDEFPNFDVGQRSATSIARRVQDPLAELVKIDPKSIGVGQYQHDMNQKKLGEALTGVVEDSVNKVGVDLNTASASLLEYISGVSKAIAKNIVVYREENGRFTSRKDLLKVAKLGPKAFEQCAGFMRITGGSNPLDATSVHPESYEAASRLLEKLGYSAEDIAGGKLAGLSRQIRDYKKTADELEIGEITLRDIVKELEKPARDPRDEMPKPILRTDVLDIKDLKEGMILKGTVRNVIDFGAFVDIGVHQDGLVHVSEMSERFIKHPLDVVKVGDVVDVKVLAVDVAKKRISLSMKL
;
A
#
# COMPACT_ATOMS: atom_id res chain seq x y z
N MET A 1 -8.90 -22.06 17.03
CA MET A 1 -7.86 -21.96 15.99
C MET A 1 -6.52 -21.63 16.62
N ASP A 2 -5.48 -22.34 16.23
CA ASP A 2 -4.12 -21.99 16.63
C ASP A 2 -3.60 -20.89 15.68
N ILE A 3 -3.68 -19.65 16.13
CA ILE A 3 -3.29 -18.46 15.35
C ILE A 3 -1.81 -18.52 14.97
N LEU A 4 -0.96 -18.92 15.90
CA LEU A 4 0.49 -19.02 15.67
C LEU A 4 0.82 -20.04 14.59
N GLN A 5 0.16 -21.18 14.62
CA GLN A 5 0.34 -22.23 13.61
C GLN A 5 -0.16 -21.78 12.23
N ALA A 6 -1.30 -21.12 12.18
CA ALA A 6 -1.85 -20.58 10.93
C ALA A 6 -0.88 -19.58 10.27
N ILE A 7 -0.36 -18.64 11.05
CA ILE A 7 0.60 -17.66 10.56
C ILE A 7 1.90 -18.32 10.11
N THR A 8 2.37 -19.32 10.86
CA THR A 8 3.58 -20.10 10.53
C THR A 8 3.46 -20.72 9.14
N GLN A 9 2.34 -21.34 8.85
CA GLN A 9 2.08 -21.97 7.54
C GLN A 9 1.97 -20.93 6.41
N GLU A 10 1.25 -19.85 6.66
CA GLU A 10 1.04 -18.79 5.66
C GLU A 10 2.34 -18.08 5.26
N LEU A 11 3.22 -17.81 6.22
CA LEU A 11 4.47 -17.09 5.98
C LEU A 11 5.64 -18.01 5.59
N GLY A 12 5.51 -19.32 5.78
CA GLY A 12 6.57 -20.27 5.45
C GLY A 12 7.81 -20.15 6.33
N VAL A 13 7.64 -19.74 7.59
CA VAL A 13 8.72 -19.61 8.59
C VAL A 13 8.54 -20.64 9.71
N GLN A 14 9.45 -20.66 10.66
CA GLN A 14 9.38 -21.58 11.80
C GLN A 14 8.43 -21.03 12.87
N LYS A 15 7.78 -21.93 13.59
CA LYS A 15 6.80 -21.58 14.66
C LYS A 15 7.46 -20.71 15.75
N TRP A 16 8.68 -21.03 16.16
CA TRP A 16 9.39 -20.26 17.19
C TRP A 16 9.64 -18.81 16.77
N GLN A 17 9.85 -18.55 15.46
CA GLN A 17 9.99 -17.20 14.91
C GLN A 17 8.70 -16.40 15.08
N VAL A 18 7.55 -17.01 14.75
CA VAL A 18 6.24 -16.38 14.90
C VAL A 18 5.94 -16.10 16.37
N GLU A 19 6.19 -17.07 17.24
CA GLU A 19 5.97 -16.90 18.68
C GLU A 19 6.79 -15.73 19.25
N ALA A 20 8.06 -15.64 18.89
CA ALA A 20 8.94 -14.56 19.32
C ALA A 20 8.48 -13.21 18.81
N ALA A 21 8.12 -13.13 17.52
CA ALA A 21 7.65 -11.89 16.91
C ALA A 21 6.34 -11.39 17.53
N VAL A 22 5.38 -12.29 17.74
CA VAL A 22 4.09 -11.94 18.36
C VAL A 22 4.30 -11.45 19.80
N LYS A 23 5.15 -12.11 20.57
CA LYS A 23 5.49 -11.69 21.92
C LYS A 23 6.07 -10.28 21.95
N LEU A 24 7.02 -10.00 21.04
CA LEU A 24 7.64 -8.67 20.94
C LEU A 24 6.63 -7.60 20.55
N ILE A 25 5.75 -7.89 19.61
CA ILE A 25 4.67 -6.97 19.20
C ILE A 25 3.73 -6.68 20.37
N ASP A 26 3.32 -7.70 21.09
CA ASP A 26 2.41 -7.56 22.24
C ASP A 26 3.05 -6.80 23.42
N GLU A 27 4.37 -6.85 23.52
CA GLU A 27 5.13 -6.05 24.51
C GLU A 27 5.30 -4.59 24.09
N GLY A 28 4.79 -4.19 22.94
CA GLY A 28 4.79 -2.81 22.45
C GLY A 28 6.02 -2.41 21.64
N ASN A 29 6.81 -3.37 21.18
CA ASN A 29 7.93 -3.09 20.28
C ASN A 29 7.41 -2.74 18.88
N THR A 30 8.01 -1.75 18.25
CA THR A 30 7.67 -1.37 16.86
C THR A 30 8.28 -2.36 15.88
N ILE A 31 7.70 -2.44 14.68
CA ILE A 31 8.21 -3.33 13.63
C ILE A 31 9.63 -2.95 13.19
N PRO A 32 9.98 -1.68 12.96
CA PRO A 32 11.37 -1.31 12.65
C PRO A 32 12.36 -1.73 13.74
N PHE A 33 12.01 -1.57 15.00
CA PHE A 33 12.86 -1.99 16.12
C PHE A 33 13.07 -3.50 16.15
N ILE A 34 12.01 -4.28 16.01
CA ILE A 34 12.10 -5.75 15.99
C ILE A 34 12.97 -6.20 14.81
N SER A 35 12.73 -5.65 13.63
CA SER A 35 13.47 -5.99 12.42
C SER A 35 14.97 -5.71 12.55
N ARG A 36 15.33 -4.62 13.18
CA ARG A 36 16.72 -4.16 13.27
C ARG A 36 17.44 -4.67 14.51
N TYR A 37 16.81 -4.70 15.66
CA TYR A 37 17.44 -4.94 16.95
C TYR A 37 17.00 -6.20 17.69
N ARG A 38 16.12 -7.00 17.10
CA ARG A 38 15.66 -8.27 17.70
C ARG A 38 15.77 -9.45 16.73
N LYS A 39 16.81 -9.42 15.88
CA LYS A 39 17.08 -10.47 14.89
C LYS A 39 17.38 -11.82 15.53
N GLU A 40 18.05 -11.84 16.67
CA GLU A 40 18.32 -13.07 17.42
C GLU A 40 17.04 -13.78 17.85
N ALA A 41 16.08 -13.01 18.37
CA ALA A 41 14.81 -13.55 18.87
C ALA A 41 13.92 -14.05 17.74
N THR A 42 13.89 -13.35 16.59
CA THR A 42 12.98 -13.66 15.48
C THR A 42 13.61 -14.51 14.38
N GLY A 43 14.89 -14.82 14.48
CA GLY A 43 15.58 -15.54 13.41
C GLY A 43 15.66 -14.73 12.11
N THR A 44 15.95 -13.44 12.24
CA THR A 44 16.15 -12.49 11.12
C THR A 44 14.91 -12.16 10.28
N LEU A 45 13.72 -12.21 10.87
CA LEU A 45 12.52 -11.73 10.17
C LEU A 45 12.70 -10.24 9.80
N ASN A 46 12.48 -9.92 8.52
CA ASN A 46 12.61 -8.55 8.02
C ASN A 46 11.32 -7.74 8.25
N ASP A 47 11.37 -6.45 7.93
CA ASP A 47 10.23 -5.53 8.09
C ASP A 47 9.00 -5.98 7.29
N GLU A 48 9.16 -6.45 6.06
CA GLU A 48 8.07 -6.95 5.23
C GLU A 48 7.40 -8.19 5.86
N GLN A 49 8.20 -9.17 6.29
CA GLN A 49 7.70 -10.37 6.97
C GLN A 49 6.96 -10.01 8.25
N LEU A 50 7.51 -9.09 9.05
CA LEU A 50 6.89 -8.65 10.31
C LEU A 50 5.59 -7.87 10.08
N ARG A 51 5.51 -7.06 9.04
CA ARG A 51 4.28 -6.34 8.70
C ARG A 51 3.19 -7.31 8.23
N ASN A 52 3.54 -8.27 7.40
CA ASN A 52 2.62 -9.32 6.98
C ASN A 52 2.13 -10.16 8.17
N LEU A 53 3.04 -10.51 9.08
CA LEU A 53 2.71 -11.23 10.30
C LEU A 53 1.73 -10.42 11.17
N ASN A 54 2.00 -9.16 11.38
CA ASN A 54 1.16 -8.28 12.20
C ASN A 54 -0.23 -8.09 11.59
N GLU A 55 -0.31 -7.93 10.29
CA GLU A 55 -1.59 -7.82 9.56
C GLU A 55 -2.41 -9.10 9.74
N ARG A 56 -1.81 -10.27 9.54
CA ARG A 56 -2.49 -11.55 9.74
C ARG A 56 -2.87 -11.79 11.19
N LEU A 57 -2.01 -11.44 12.12
CA LEU A 57 -2.30 -11.55 13.54
C LEU A 57 -3.54 -10.74 13.93
N THR A 58 -3.61 -9.51 13.47
CA THR A 58 -4.76 -8.62 13.71
C THR A 58 -6.04 -9.22 13.11
N TYR A 59 -5.97 -9.68 11.86
CA TYR A 59 -7.11 -10.31 11.19
C TYR A 59 -7.60 -11.56 11.94
N LEU A 60 -6.69 -12.47 12.30
CA LEU A 60 -7.06 -13.73 12.95
C LEU A 60 -7.58 -13.52 14.38
N ARG A 61 -7.04 -12.55 15.09
CA ARG A 61 -7.57 -12.16 16.41
C ARG A 61 -8.98 -11.58 16.31
N ASN A 62 -9.23 -10.73 15.32
CA ASN A 62 -10.56 -10.20 15.06
C ASN A 62 -11.53 -11.31 14.68
N LEU A 63 -11.08 -12.28 13.89
CA LEU A 63 -11.88 -13.45 13.53
C LEU A 63 -12.27 -14.28 14.78
N GLU A 64 -11.34 -14.53 15.69
CA GLU A 64 -11.60 -15.24 16.94
C GLU A 64 -12.58 -14.47 17.84
N ASP A 65 -12.44 -13.15 17.93
CA ASP A 65 -13.38 -12.28 18.66
C ASP A 65 -14.79 -12.39 18.07
N LYS A 66 -14.90 -12.37 16.75
CA LYS A 66 -16.18 -12.52 16.06
C LYS A 66 -16.80 -13.91 16.32
N LYS A 67 -16.00 -14.96 16.29
CA LYS A 67 -16.45 -16.32 16.63
C LYS A 67 -17.03 -16.36 18.05
N ASN A 68 -16.34 -15.75 19.01
CA ASN A 68 -16.79 -15.70 20.40
C ASN A 68 -18.10 -14.92 20.54
N GLN A 69 -18.27 -13.81 19.84
CA GLN A 69 -19.51 -13.03 19.81
C GLN A 69 -20.66 -13.85 19.23
N VAL A 70 -20.41 -14.56 18.13
CA VAL A 70 -21.41 -15.42 17.48
C VAL A 70 -21.81 -16.58 18.40
N LEU A 71 -20.85 -17.25 19.01
CA LEU A 71 -21.11 -18.36 19.97
C LEU A 71 -21.95 -17.88 21.15
N SER A 72 -21.61 -16.72 21.72
CA SER A 72 -22.36 -16.13 22.83
C SER A 72 -23.80 -15.80 22.43
N SER A 73 -23.99 -15.21 21.25
CA SER A 73 -25.33 -14.87 20.72
C SER A 73 -26.20 -16.12 20.54
N ILE A 74 -25.64 -17.19 19.99
CA ILE A 74 -26.39 -18.45 19.75
C ILE A 74 -26.69 -19.14 21.08
N GLU A 75 -25.74 -19.15 22.02
CA GLU A 75 -25.93 -19.71 23.36
C GLU A 75 -27.03 -19.00 24.12
N ASP A 76 -27.07 -17.66 24.07
CA ASP A 76 -28.13 -16.86 24.69
C ASP A 76 -29.52 -17.19 24.15
N GLN A 77 -29.59 -17.65 22.90
CA GLN A 77 -30.83 -18.12 22.29
C GLN A 77 -31.17 -19.59 22.66
N GLY A 78 -30.28 -20.28 23.37
CA GLY A 78 -30.44 -21.67 23.74
C GLY A 78 -30.35 -22.66 22.58
N LYS A 79 -29.74 -22.25 21.47
CA LYS A 79 -29.68 -23.03 20.21
C LYS A 79 -28.28 -23.56 19.88
N LEU A 80 -27.28 -23.31 20.72
CA LEU A 80 -25.91 -23.77 20.47
C LEU A 80 -25.79 -25.29 20.74
N THR A 81 -25.33 -26.02 19.71
CA THR A 81 -25.00 -27.42 19.81
C THR A 81 -23.48 -27.63 19.78
N GLU A 82 -22.99 -28.75 20.25
CA GLU A 82 -21.55 -29.07 20.19
C GLU A 82 -21.04 -29.15 18.76
N GLU A 83 -21.85 -29.66 17.83
CA GLU A 83 -21.51 -29.71 16.40
C GLU A 83 -21.38 -28.34 15.79
N LEU A 84 -22.36 -27.45 16.03
CA LEU A 84 -22.32 -26.06 15.54
C LEU A 84 -21.15 -25.31 16.14
N LYS A 85 -20.89 -25.46 17.42
CA LYS A 85 -19.74 -24.87 18.09
C LYS A 85 -18.42 -25.29 17.42
N ALA A 86 -18.27 -26.59 17.14
CA ALA A 86 -17.10 -27.12 16.46
C ALA A 86 -16.93 -26.53 15.06
N GLN A 87 -18.01 -26.39 14.29
CA GLN A 87 -17.99 -25.78 12.96
C GLN A 87 -17.57 -24.31 13.01
N ILE A 88 -18.09 -23.53 13.94
CA ILE A 88 -17.75 -22.11 14.10
C ILE A 88 -16.29 -21.98 14.50
N LEU A 89 -15.81 -22.75 15.45
CA LEU A 89 -14.41 -22.71 15.89
C LEU A 89 -13.44 -23.13 14.78
N ALA A 90 -13.86 -24.03 13.89
CA ALA A 90 -13.03 -24.49 12.76
C ALA A 90 -13.05 -23.56 11.55
N ALA A 91 -13.95 -22.57 11.50
CA ALA A 91 -14.05 -21.64 10.37
C ALA A 91 -12.76 -20.85 10.22
N GLN A 92 -12.27 -20.71 8.99
CA GLN A 92 -11.01 -20.03 8.69
C GLN A 92 -11.20 -18.63 8.13
N THR A 93 -12.42 -18.24 7.79
CA THR A 93 -12.75 -16.93 7.23
C THR A 93 -13.99 -16.34 7.88
N LEU A 94 -14.06 -15.02 7.88
CA LEU A 94 -15.22 -14.29 8.38
C LEU A 94 -16.51 -14.67 7.63
N VAL A 95 -16.42 -14.88 6.33
CA VAL A 95 -17.57 -15.24 5.48
C VAL A 95 -18.20 -16.55 5.93
N VAL A 96 -17.40 -17.55 6.28
CA VAL A 96 -17.91 -18.84 6.78
C VAL A 96 -18.56 -18.68 8.15
N VAL A 97 -17.99 -17.86 9.03
CA VAL A 97 -18.62 -17.55 10.34
C VAL A 97 -19.98 -16.89 10.14
N GLU A 98 -20.06 -15.93 9.21
CA GLU A 98 -21.33 -15.27 8.88
C GLU A 98 -22.36 -16.26 8.31
N ASP A 99 -21.93 -17.21 7.46
CA ASP A 99 -22.81 -18.25 6.94
C ASP A 99 -23.39 -19.12 8.07
N LEU A 100 -22.54 -19.53 9.01
CA LEU A 100 -22.97 -20.36 10.16
C LEU A 100 -23.87 -19.59 11.13
N TYR A 101 -23.69 -18.30 11.25
CA TYR A 101 -24.49 -17.45 12.12
C TYR A 101 -25.84 -17.05 11.51
N ARG A 102 -25.96 -17.06 10.20
CA ARG A 102 -27.14 -16.53 9.47
C ARG A 102 -28.48 -17.04 10.01
N PRO A 103 -28.69 -18.33 10.28
CA PRO A 103 -29.98 -18.85 10.81
C PRO A 103 -30.34 -18.27 12.19
N TYR A 104 -29.34 -17.82 12.95
CA TYR A 104 -29.47 -17.37 14.36
C TYR A 104 -29.41 -15.87 14.51
N ARG A 105 -29.06 -15.19 13.44
CA ARG A 105 -28.93 -13.72 13.42
C ARG A 105 -30.31 -13.07 13.56
N PRO A 106 -30.48 -12.06 14.42
CA PRO A 106 -31.72 -11.28 14.47
C PRO A 106 -32.05 -10.73 13.08
N LYS A 107 -33.21 -11.08 12.56
CA LYS A 107 -33.65 -10.69 11.22
C LYS A 107 -34.61 -9.53 11.27
N ARG A 108 -34.54 -8.67 10.26
CA ARG A 108 -35.58 -7.71 9.98
C ARG A 108 -36.83 -8.47 9.51
N ARG A 109 -37.98 -7.82 9.52
CA ARG A 109 -39.23 -8.42 9.06
C ARG A 109 -39.12 -8.84 7.59
N THR A 110 -39.14 -10.16 7.34
CA THR A 110 -39.07 -10.79 6.03
C THR A 110 -40.38 -11.44 5.67
N ARG A 111 -40.56 -11.89 4.40
CA ARG A 111 -41.72 -12.65 3.99
C ARG A 111 -41.90 -13.91 4.86
N ALA A 112 -40.80 -14.59 5.19
CA ALA A 112 -40.81 -15.77 6.03
C ALA A 112 -41.21 -15.45 7.46
N THR A 113 -40.74 -14.37 8.06
CA THR A 113 -41.13 -13.97 9.41
C THR A 113 -42.62 -13.62 9.46
N ILE A 114 -43.12 -12.93 8.47
CA ILE A 114 -44.55 -12.59 8.34
C ILE A 114 -45.36 -13.87 8.22
N ALA A 115 -44.95 -14.86 7.42
CA ALA A 115 -45.62 -16.15 7.28
C ALA A 115 -45.61 -16.94 8.58
N LYS A 116 -44.53 -16.90 9.35
CA LYS A 116 -44.45 -17.52 10.68
C LYS A 116 -45.39 -16.88 11.67
N GLU A 117 -45.53 -15.57 11.66
CA GLU A 117 -46.53 -14.84 12.46
C GLU A 117 -47.97 -15.28 12.14
N LYS A 118 -48.22 -15.64 10.89
CA LYS A 118 -49.52 -16.18 10.44
C LYS A 118 -49.73 -17.62 10.76
N GLY A 119 -48.82 -18.25 11.47
CA GLY A 119 -48.93 -19.65 11.89
C GLY A 119 -48.70 -20.69 10.78
N LEU A 120 -47.97 -20.32 9.72
CA LEU A 120 -47.76 -21.17 8.55
C LEU A 120 -46.55 -22.11 8.63
N GLU A 121 -45.75 -22.01 9.70
CA GLU A 121 -44.56 -22.83 9.89
C GLU A 121 -44.86 -24.34 9.92
N PRO A 122 -45.95 -24.83 10.59
CA PRO A 122 -46.31 -26.26 10.53
C PRO A 122 -46.62 -26.74 9.11
N LEU A 123 -47.24 -25.92 8.27
CA LEU A 123 -47.49 -26.27 6.87
C LEU A 123 -46.17 -26.40 6.10
N ALA A 124 -45.25 -25.50 6.31
CA ALA A 124 -43.91 -25.57 5.73
C ALA A 124 -43.20 -26.88 6.16
N ASN A 125 -43.32 -27.25 7.43
CA ASN A 125 -42.73 -28.49 7.96
C ASN A 125 -43.34 -29.73 7.31
N ILE A 126 -44.64 -29.74 7.06
CA ILE A 126 -45.31 -30.85 6.35
C ILE A 126 -44.72 -31.04 4.96
N ILE A 127 -44.51 -29.94 4.23
CA ILE A 127 -43.89 -29.95 2.89
C ILE A 127 -42.45 -30.46 2.96
N MET A 128 -41.67 -29.97 3.92
CA MET A 128 -40.26 -30.34 4.09
C MET A 128 -40.05 -31.80 4.54
N LEU A 129 -40.96 -32.37 5.26
CA LEU A 129 -40.89 -33.78 5.65
C LEU A 129 -41.09 -34.76 4.48
N GLN A 130 -41.76 -34.33 3.40
CA GLN A 130 -41.91 -35.08 2.15
C GLN A 130 -42.56 -36.44 2.34
N MET A 131 -43.47 -36.52 3.28
CA MET A 131 -44.12 -37.79 3.67
C MET A 131 -45.67 -37.76 3.57
N THR A 132 -46.25 -36.63 3.20
CA THR A 132 -47.70 -36.50 3.13
C THR A 132 -48.32 -37.34 2.01
N ASN A 133 -49.53 -37.90 2.27
CA ASN A 133 -50.33 -38.61 1.29
C ASN A 133 -51.45 -37.74 0.72
N LYS A 134 -51.56 -36.50 1.18
CA LYS A 134 -52.58 -35.53 0.72
C LYS A 134 -51.96 -34.48 -0.16
N SER A 135 -52.79 -33.88 -1.00
CA SER A 135 -52.35 -32.70 -1.76
C SER A 135 -52.02 -31.58 -0.78
N ILE A 136 -51.12 -30.66 -1.21
CA ILE A 136 -50.73 -29.54 -0.36
C ILE A 136 -51.90 -28.58 -0.16
N GLU A 137 -52.81 -28.50 -1.14
CA GLU A 137 -54.03 -27.73 -1.02
C GLU A 137 -54.92 -28.27 0.12
N GLU A 138 -55.06 -29.59 0.25
CA GLU A 138 -55.77 -30.20 1.37
C GLU A 138 -55.10 -29.94 2.70
N GLU A 139 -53.79 -30.06 2.78
CA GLU A 139 -53.02 -29.76 3.98
C GLU A 139 -53.13 -28.25 4.37
N ALA A 140 -53.22 -27.37 3.40
CA ALA A 140 -53.29 -25.94 3.63
C ALA A 140 -54.66 -25.45 4.11
N GLU A 141 -55.75 -26.22 3.88
CA GLU A 141 -57.10 -25.85 4.30
C GLU A 141 -57.18 -25.55 5.80
N ALA A 142 -56.47 -26.31 6.62
CA ALA A 142 -56.42 -26.16 8.08
C ALA A 142 -55.76 -24.83 8.53
N PHE A 143 -55.05 -24.14 7.65
CA PHE A 143 -54.29 -22.92 7.97
C PHE A 143 -54.98 -21.66 7.52
N VAL A 144 -56.10 -21.75 6.82
CA VAL A 144 -56.90 -20.59 6.45
C VAL A 144 -57.53 -19.99 7.70
N SER A 145 -57.33 -18.73 7.97
CA SER A 145 -57.81 -18.05 9.17
C SER A 145 -57.91 -16.56 8.96
N GLU A 146 -59.07 -15.97 9.21
CA GLU A 146 -59.27 -14.52 9.19
C GLU A 146 -58.52 -13.87 10.34
N GLU A 147 -58.50 -14.50 11.52
CA GLU A 147 -57.80 -14.00 12.71
C GLU A 147 -56.30 -13.84 12.46
N LYS A 148 -55.71 -14.76 11.72
CA LYS A 148 -54.28 -14.74 11.38
C LYS A 148 -53.99 -14.13 10.02
N GLU A 149 -54.97 -13.54 9.38
CA GLU A 149 -54.85 -12.87 8.08
C GLU A 149 -54.45 -13.80 6.94
N VAL A 150 -54.80 -15.05 6.99
CA VAL A 150 -54.62 -16.01 5.89
C VAL A 150 -55.95 -16.15 5.17
N ALA A 151 -56.10 -15.46 4.03
CA ALA A 151 -57.38 -15.32 3.34
C ALA A 151 -57.77 -16.52 2.51
N SER A 152 -56.81 -17.33 2.02
CA SER A 152 -57.07 -18.43 1.12
C SER A 152 -56.03 -19.54 1.27
N VAL A 153 -56.35 -20.71 0.71
CA VAL A 153 -55.42 -21.83 0.58
C VAL A 153 -54.15 -21.41 -0.19
N ALA A 154 -54.31 -20.62 -1.27
CA ALA A 154 -53.19 -20.12 -2.04
C ALA A 154 -52.27 -19.25 -1.19
N ASP A 155 -52.81 -18.38 -0.35
CA ASP A 155 -52.05 -17.51 0.55
C ASP A 155 -51.28 -18.35 1.62
N ALA A 156 -51.90 -19.41 2.12
CA ALA A 156 -51.26 -20.32 3.07
C ALA A 156 -50.05 -21.02 2.42
N ILE A 157 -50.22 -21.52 1.21
CA ILE A 157 -49.15 -22.21 0.46
C ILE A 157 -48.04 -21.23 0.13
N ALA A 158 -48.36 -20.00 -0.30
CA ALA A 158 -47.39 -18.98 -0.59
C ALA A 158 -46.51 -18.62 0.63
N GLY A 159 -47.17 -18.49 1.80
CA GLY A 159 -46.45 -18.25 3.05
C GLY A 159 -45.53 -19.40 3.46
N ALA A 160 -46.03 -20.66 3.32
CA ALA A 160 -45.20 -21.82 3.57
C ALA A 160 -44.00 -21.92 2.64
N LYS A 161 -44.15 -21.58 1.35
CA LYS A 161 -43.06 -21.50 0.39
C LYS A 161 -42.03 -20.46 0.79
N ASP A 162 -42.44 -19.29 1.26
CA ASP A 162 -41.55 -18.25 1.74
C ASP A 162 -40.71 -18.71 2.94
N ILE A 163 -41.30 -19.44 3.85
CA ILE A 163 -40.59 -20.01 5.01
C ILE A 163 -39.54 -21.03 4.54
N ILE A 164 -39.90 -21.92 3.62
CA ILE A 164 -38.98 -22.94 3.08
C ILE A 164 -37.84 -22.27 2.29
N ALA A 165 -38.15 -21.25 1.47
CA ALA A 165 -37.14 -20.53 0.69
C ALA A 165 -36.09 -19.88 1.60
N GLU A 166 -36.53 -19.26 2.69
CA GLU A 166 -35.59 -18.64 3.65
C GLU A 166 -34.78 -19.73 4.39
N HIS A 167 -35.40 -20.83 4.74
CA HIS A 167 -34.70 -21.96 5.36
C HIS A 167 -33.57 -22.50 4.47
N ILE A 168 -33.83 -22.70 3.18
CA ILE A 168 -32.83 -23.13 2.20
C ILE A 168 -31.71 -22.08 2.09
N SER A 169 -32.09 -20.80 2.00
CA SER A 169 -31.16 -19.69 1.90
C SER A 169 -30.23 -19.56 3.12
N ASP A 170 -30.73 -19.95 4.30
CA ASP A 170 -29.97 -19.81 5.55
C ASP A 170 -29.07 -21.02 5.82
N GLU A 171 -29.15 -22.09 5.04
CA GLU A 171 -28.28 -23.24 5.22
C GLU A 171 -26.83 -22.91 4.83
N ALA A 172 -25.94 -22.97 5.81
CA ALA A 172 -24.52 -22.59 5.62
C ALA A 172 -23.80 -23.45 4.57
N ASP A 173 -24.03 -24.79 4.61
CA ASP A 173 -23.36 -25.70 3.68
C ASP A 173 -23.73 -25.42 2.23
N TYR A 174 -24.97 -25.02 1.97
CA TYR A 174 -25.41 -24.66 0.63
C TYR A 174 -24.73 -23.39 0.15
N ARG A 175 -24.64 -22.38 0.99
CA ARG A 175 -23.99 -21.12 0.64
C ARG A 175 -22.51 -21.29 0.38
N ILE A 176 -21.82 -22.05 1.22
CA ILE A 176 -20.40 -22.32 1.07
C ILE A 176 -20.13 -23.04 -0.26
N HIS A 177 -20.91 -24.07 -0.55
CA HIS A 177 -20.79 -24.84 -1.79
C HIS A 177 -21.07 -23.99 -3.04
N ILE A 178 -22.16 -23.22 -3.02
CA ILE A 178 -22.58 -22.36 -4.14
C ILE A 178 -21.56 -21.27 -4.39
N ARG A 179 -21.04 -20.66 -3.34
CA ARG A 179 -19.99 -19.61 -3.46
C ARG A 179 -18.73 -20.19 -4.09
N ASP A 180 -18.28 -21.35 -3.62
CA ASP A 180 -17.10 -22.02 -4.16
C ASP A 180 -17.29 -22.39 -5.63
N LEU A 181 -18.45 -22.96 -5.98
CA LEU A 181 -18.77 -23.33 -7.35
C LEU A 181 -18.85 -22.11 -8.26
N THR A 182 -19.45 -21.02 -7.81
CA THR A 182 -19.53 -19.76 -8.56
C THR A 182 -18.15 -19.14 -8.77
N ALA A 183 -17.30 -19.17 -7.75
CA ALA A 183 -15.93 -18.67 -7.86
C ALA A 183 -15.08 -19.48 -8.87
N LYS A 184 -15.30 -20.80 -8.91
CA LYS A 184 -14.54 -21.70 -9.80
C LYS A 184 -15.03 -21.71 -11.24
N LYS A 185 -16.35 -21.68 -11.45
CA LYS A 185 -16.96 -21.82 -12.77
C LYS A 185 -17.70 -20.60 -13.29
N GLY A 186 -17.90 -19.60 -12.45
CA GLY A 186 -18.58 -18.37 -12.85
C GLY A 186 -17.76 -17.51 -13.78
N THR A 187 -18.45 -16.65 -14.52
CA THR A 187 -17.85 -15.63 -15.38
C THR A 187 -18.34 -14.26 -14.97
N ILE A 188 -17.45 -13.27 -15.11
CA ILE A 188 -17.82 -11.87 -14.93
C ILE A 188 -18.00 -11.24 -16.30
N SER A 189 -19.11 -10.52 -16.49
CA SER A 189 -19.41 -9.82 -17.74
C SER A 189 -19.58 -8.33 -17.50
N SER A 190 -19.19 -7.55 -18.49
CA SER A 190 -19.35 -6.10 -18.51
C SER A 190 -19.94 -5.70 -19.84
N VAL A 191 -20.98 -4.85 -19.79
CA VAL A 191 -21.61 -4.25 -20.97
C VAL A 191 -21.75 -2.74 -20.76
N ALA A 192 -21.67 -2.00 -21.87
CA ALA A 192 -21.88 -0.55 -21.82
C ALA A 192 -23.35 -0.24 -21.51
N LYS A 193 -23.57 0.77 -20.66
CA LYS A 193 -24.92 1.33 -20.48
C LYS A 193 -25.39 2.08 -21.73
N ASP A 194 -24.45 2.80 -22.37
CA ASP A 194 -24.66 3.46 -23.65
C ASP A 194 -23.45 3.22 -24.54
N PRO A 195 -23.53 2.30 -25.52
CA PRO A 195 -22.39 1.96 -26.38
C PRO A 195 -21.87 3.11 -27.24
N GLU A 196 -22.68 4.15 -27.44
CA GLU A 196 -22.31 5.31 -28.26
C GLU A 196 -21.48 6.33 -27.49
N THR A 197 -21.47 6.28 -26.17
CA THR A 197 -20.67 7.18 -25.34
C THR A 197 -19.20 6.78 -25.35
N GLN A 198 -18.32 7.72 -25.70
CA GLN A 198 -16.87 7.51 -25.64
C GLN A 198 -16.39 7.64 -24.20
N SER A 199 -15.53 6.72 -23.77
CA SER A 199 -14.93 6.75 -22.44
C SER A 199 -13.64 5.94 -22.41
N VAL A 200 -12.95 6.01 -21.30
CA VAL A 200 -11.75 5.18 -21.04
C VAL A 200 -12.09 3.70 -20.81
N TYR A 201 -13.39 3.37 -20.73
CA TYR A 201 -13.89 2.02 -20.46
C TYR A 201 -14.32 1.25 -21.70
N GLU A 202 -14.06 1.76 -22.90
CA GLU A 202 -14.52 1.14 -24.15
C GLU A 202 -14.10 -0.31 -24.31
N MET A 203 -12.92 -0.70 -23.80
CA MET A 203 -12.46 -2.07 -23.83
C MET A 203 -13.33 -3.03 -23.00
N TYR A 204 -14.15 -2.48 -22.10
CA TYR A 204 -15.06 -3.24 -21.24
C TYR A 204 -16.53 -3.13 -21.67
N TYR A 205 -16.82 -2.54 -22.81
CA TYR A 205 -18.21 -2.40 -23.31
C TYR A 205 -18.82 -3.73 -23.73
N GLU A 206 -18.00 -4.67 -24.17
CA GLU A 206 -18.35 -6.07 -24.41
C GLU A 206 -17.20 -6.92 -23.85
N PHE A 207 -17.30 -7.32 -22.61
CA PHE A 207 -16.21 -8.00 -21.91
C PHE A 207 -16.74 -9.18 -21.12
N GLU A 208 -16.05 -10.29 -21.17
CA GLU A 208 -16.36 -11.49 -20.40
C GLU A 208 -15.08 -12.25 -20.10
N GLU A 209 -14.90 -12.62 -18.83
CA GLU A 209 -13.79 -13.48 -18.39
C GLU A 209 -14.23 -14.40 -17.25
N PRO A 210 -13.60 -15.59 -17.10
CA PRO A 210 -13.78 -16.39 -15.91
C PRO A 210 -13.40 -15.61 -14.65
N VAL A 211 -14.21 -15.68 -13.60
CA VAL A 211 -13.97 -15.01 -12.32
C VAL A 211 -12.57 -15.33 -11.77
N LYS A 212 -12.19 -16.62 -11.81
CA LYS A 212 -10.90 -17.07 -11.29
C LYS A 212 -9.67 -16.57 -12.02
N LYS A 213 -9.82 -16.06 -13.25
CA LYS A 213 -8.73 -15.57 -14.10
C LYS A 213 -8.66 -14.05 -14.19
N LEU A 214 -9.60 -13.35 -13.57
CA LEU A 214 -9.68 -11.90 -13.68
C LEU A 214 -8.52 -11.23 -12.96
N ALA A 215 -7.74 -10.42 -13.68
CA ALA A 215 -6.62 -9.68 -13.11
C ALA A 215 -7.11 -8.53 -12.22
N GLY A 216 -6.35 -8.22 -11.17
CA GLY A 216 -6.72 -7.19 -10.20
C GLY A 216 -6.96 -5.81 -10.81
N HIS A 217 -6.11 -5.38 -11.75
CA HIS A 217 -6.28 -4.08 -12.41
C HIS A 217 -7.59 -3.99 -13.19
N ARG A 218 -8.08 -5.12 -13.73
CA ARG A 218 -9.37 -5.17 -14.43
C ARG A 218 -10.54 -5.11 -13.46
N VAL A 219 -10.42 -5.74 -12.29
CA VAL A 219 -11.43 -5.62 -11.23
C VAL A 219 -11.62 -4.16 -10.85
N LEU A 220 -10.53 -3.43 -10.63
CA LEU A 220 -10.59 -2.01 -10.24
C LEU A 220 -11.15 -1.14 -11.37
N ALA A 221 -10.78 -1.41 -12.62
CA ALA A 221 -11.31 -0.71 -13.77
C ALA A 221 -12.81 -0.94 -13.94
N LEU A 222 -13.28 -2.18 -13.81
CA LEU A 222 -14.70 -2.53 -13.87
C LEU A 222 -15.50 -1.86 -12.77
N ASN A 223 -14.99 -1.87 -11.55
CA ASN A 223 -15.65 -1.21 -10.41
C ASN A 223 -15.78 0.29 -10.62
N ARG A 224 -14.75 0.95 -11.14
CA ARG A 224 -14.77 2.38 -11.44
C ARG A 224 -15.76 2.71 -12.57
N GLY A 225 -15.75 1.93 -13.64
CA GLY A 225 -16.68 2.08 -14.76
C GLY A 225 -18.13 1.90 -14.33
N GLU A 226 -18.41 0.96 -13.42
CA GLU A 226 -19.74 0.76 -12.83
C GLU A 226 -20.15 1.95 -11.96
N LYS A 227 -19.24 2.44 -11.11
CA LYS A 227 -19.48 3.58 -10.23
C LYS A 227 -19.76 4.88 -11.02
N GLU A 228 -19.04 5.08 -12.10
CA GLU A 228 -19.19 6.23 -13.00
C GLU A 228 -20.36 6.06 -13.99
N LYS A 229 -21.07 4.95 -13.91
CA LYS A 229 -22.27 4.65 -14.71
C LYS A 229 -22.01 4.45 -16.22
N PHE A 230 -20.81 4.02 -16.58
CA PHE A 230 -20.49 3.62 -17.96
C PHE A 230 -20.74 2.14 -18.21
N LEU A 231 -20.62 1.31 -17.17
CA LEU A 231 -20.67 -0.13 -17.28
C LEU A 231 -21.76 -0.74 -16.40
N THR A 232 -22.31 -1.87 -16.86
CA THR A 232 -23.13 -2.76 -16.06
C THR A 232 -22.37 -4.06 -15.89
N ILE A 233 -22.09 -4.44 -14.64
CA ILE A 233 -21.26 -5.61 -14.30
C ILE A 233 -22.16 -6.70 -13.70
N LYS A 234 -22.01 -7.92 -14.20
CA LYS A 234 -22.73 -9.09 -13.67
C LYS A 234 -21.82 -10.29 -13.55
N ILE A 235 -22.12 -11.15 -12.60
CA ILE A 235 -21.50 -12.47 -12.49
C ILE A 235 -22.54 -13.50 -12.96
N ALA A 236 -22.16 -14.26 -13.97
CA ALA A 236 -22.93 -15.39 -14.46
C ALA A 236 -22.46 -16.65 -13.73
N ALA A 237 -23.29 -17.15 -12.84
CA ALA A 237 -23.02 -18.38 -12.09
C ALA A 237 -23.39 -19.62 -12.94
N PRO A 238 -22.83 -20.81 -12.61
CA PRO A 238 -23.26 -22.06 -13.25
C PRO A 238 -24.60 -22.51 -12.68
N GLU A 239 -25.66 -21.84 -13.08
CA GLU A 239 -27.01 -21.96 -12.51
C GLU A 239 -27.58 -23.38 -12.55
N GLU A 240 -27.40 -24.08 -13.67
CA GLU A 240 -27.88 -25.46 -13.80
C GLU A 240 -27.22 -26.41 -12.79
N ASP A 241 -25.92 -26.30 -12.61
CA ASP A 241 -25.16 -27.09 -11.65
C ASP A 241 -25.56 -26.76 -10.21
N ILE A 242 -25.81 -25.49 -9.93
CA ILE A 242 -26.22 -25.02 -8.61
C ILE A 242 -27.63 -25.54 -8.27
N LEU A 243 -28.57 -25.41 -9.17
CA LEU A 243 -29.95 -25.89 -8.95
C LEU A 243 -30.01 -27.42 -8.83
N ARG A 244 -29.22 -28.13 -9.61
CA ARG A 244 -29.09 -29.59 -9.47
C ARG A 244 -28.55 -29.96 -8.11
N TYR A 245 -27.55 -29.30 -7.63
CA TYR A 245 -26.99 -29.50 -6.30
C TYR A 245 -28.05 -29.26 -5.21
N LEU A 246 -28.73 -28.11 -5.26
CA LEU A 246 -29.74 -27.73 -4.27
C LEU A 246 -30.90 -28.72 -4.26
N GLU A 247 -31.41 -29.11 -5.43
CA GLU A 247 -32.49 -30.09 -5.53
C GLU A 247 -32.09 -31.43 -4.92
N LYS A 248 -30.86 -31.86 -5.16
CA LYS A 248 -30.34 -33.11 -4.57
C LYS A 248 -30.25 -33.03 -3.03
N GLN A 249 -29.93 -31.87 -2.48
CA GLN A 249 -29.85 -31.67 -1.04
C GLN A 249 -31.23 -31.55 -0.38
N VAL A 250 -32.16 -30.85 -1.02
CA VAL A 250 -33.48 -30.52 -0.47
C VAL A 250 -34.47 -31.61 -0.70
N ILE A 251 -34.52 -32.22 -1.90
CA ILE A 251 -35.47 -33.27 -2.26
C ILE A 251 -34.85 -34.64 -1.94
N THR A 252 -35.18 -35.18 -0.78
CA THR A 252 -34.62 -36.44 -0.28
C THR A 252 -35.48 -37.64 -0.61
N ARG A 253 -36.72 -37.41 -1.03
CA ARG A 253 -37.72 -38.46 -1.37
C ARG A 253 -38.58 -38.04 -2.54
N GLU A 254 -38.91 -38.98 -3.40
CA GLU A 254 -39.96 -38.79 -4.41
C GLU A 254 -41.33 -38.74 -3.72
N ASN A 255 -42.03 -37.62 -3.91
CA ASN A 255 -43.39 -37.44 -3.39
C ASN A 255 -44.20 -36.63 -4.39
N PRO A 256 -45.31 -37.16 -4.92
CA PRO A 256 -46.05 -36.45 -5.98
C PRO A 256 -46.63 -35.10 -5.54
N PHE A 257 -46.75 -34.85 -4.24
CA PHE A 257 -47.34 -33.63 -3.71
C PHE A 257 -46.29 -32.59 -3.30
N THR A 258 -45.15 -33.02 -2.76
CA THR A 258 -44.14 -32.13 -2.24
C THR A 258 -42.99 -31.86 -3.22
N THR A 259 -42.60 -32.83 -4.04
CA THR A 259 -41.48 -32.68 -4.98
C THR A 259 -41.64 -31.51 -5.94
N PRO A 260 -42.80 -31.28 -6.61
CA PRO A 260 -42.97 -30.14 -7.49
C PRO A 260 -42.83 -28.78 -6.77
N ILE A 261 -43.36 -28.68 -5.56
CA ILE A 261 -43.29 -27.47 -4.73
C ILE A 261 -41.86 -27.21 -4.30
N LEU A 262 -41.14 -28.23 -3.87
CA LEU A 262 -39.75 -28.09 -3.44
C LEU A 262 -38.82 -27.70 -4.58
N LYS A 263 -39.06 -28.17 -5.82
CA LYS A 263 -38.32 -27.69 -7.00
C LYS A 263 -38.55 -26.22 -7.23
N GLU A 264 -39.79 -25.76 -7.20
CA GLU A 264 -40.15 -24.36 -7.37
C GLU A 264 -39.53 -23.46 -6.30
N VAL A 265 -39.63 -23.89 -5.03
CA VAL A 265 -39.10 -23.13 -3.89
C VAL A 265 -37.57 -23.08 -3.91
N THR A 266 -36.92 -24.15 -4.29
CA THR A 266 -35.47 -24.24 -4.44
C THR A 266 -34.96 -23.22 -5.47
N GLU A 267 -35.63 -23.16 -6.62
CA GLU A 267 -35.31 -22.16 -7.67
C GLU A 267 -35.56 -20.75 -7.18
N ASP A 268 -36.67 -20.48 -6.52
CA ASP A 268 -36.97 -19.16 -5.94
C ASP A 268 -35.96 -18.74 -4.89
N SER A 269 -35.63 -19.65 -3.98
CA SER A 269 -34.63 -19.39 -2.92
C SER A 269 -33.28 -19.02 -3.52
N TYR A 270 -32.83 -19.76 -4.53
CA TYR A 270 -31.57 -19.47 -5.19
C TYR A 270 -31.62 -18.09 -5.90
N LYS A 271 -32.58 -17.90 -6.79
CA LYS A 271 -32.62 -16.67 -7.61
C LYS A 271 -32.89 -15.42 -6.81
N ARG A 272 -33.75 -15.48 -5.80
CA ARG A 272 -34.18 -14.30 -5.03
C ARG A 272 -33.31 -14.02 -3.81
N LEU A 273 -32.84 -15.05 -3.10
CA LEU A 273 -32.17 -14.90 -1.81
C LEU A 273 -30.67 -15.23 -1.85
N ILE A 274 -30.29 -16.31 -2.51
CA ILE A 274 -28.90 -16.80 -2.49
C ILE A 274 -28.05 -16.11 -3.56
N ALA A 275 -28.46 -16.11 -4.80
CA ALA A 275 -27.68 -15.63 -5.93
C ALA A 275 -27.24 -14.16 -5.78
N PRO A 276 -28.12 -13.21 -5.39
CA PRO A 276 -27.70 -11.83 -5.20
C PRO A 276 -26.66 -11.66 -4.09
N ALA A 277 -26.79 -12.43 -3.01
CA ALA A 277 -25.86 -12.39 -1.90
C ALA A 277 -24.48 -12.95 -2.30
N ILE A 278 -24.47 -14.09 -2.98
CA ILE A 278 -23.23 -14.72 -3.47
C ILE A 278 -22.51 -13.80 -4.48
N GLU A 279 -23.25 -13.20 -5.38
CA GLU A 279 -22.68 -12.23 -6.34
C GLU A 279 -21.99 -11.06 -5.63
N ARG A 280 -22.65 -10.47 -4.63
CA ARG A 280 -22.05 -9.39 -3.82
C ARG A 280 -20.79 -9.87 -3.09
N GLU A 281 -20.83 -11.04 -2.51
CA GLU A 281 -19.69 -11.61 -1.77
C GLU A 281 -18.50 -11.88 -2.69
N ILE A 282 -18.72 -12.41 -3.89
CA ILE A 282 -17.67 -12.66 -4.88
C ILE A 282 -17.11 -11.34 -5.38
N ARG A 283 -17.96 -10.34 -5.69
CA ARG A 283 -17.53 -9.01 -6.09
C ARG A 283 -16.68 -8.34 -5.00
N SER A 284 -17.10 -8.49 -3.74
CA SER A 284 -16.37 -7.99 -2.57
C SER A 284 -15.00 -8.66 -2.41
N ASP A 285 -14.95 -9.97 -2.54
CA ASP A 285 -13.70 -10.74 -2.46
C ASP A 285 -12.71 -10.37 -3.58
N LEU A 286 -13.21 -10.25 -4.81
CA LEU A 286 -12.41 -9.81 -5.96
C LEU A 286 -11.83 -8.40 -5.73
N THR A 287 -12.66 -7.50 -5.22
CA THR A 287 -12.25 -6.12 -4.92
C THR A 287 -11.19 -6.07 -3.84
N GLU A 288 -11.39 -6.79 -2.75
CA GLU A 288 -10.43 -6.85 -1.64
C GLU A 288 -9.08 -7.39 -2.09
N LYS A 289 -9.06 -8.49 -2.85
CA LYS A 289 -7.82 -9.06 -3.41
C LYS A 289 -7.14 -8.12 -4.39
N ALA A 290 -7.92 -7.45 -5.24
CA ALA A 290 -7.39 -6.46 -6.19
C ALA A 290 -6.77 -5.26 -5.47
N GLU A 291 -7.44 -4.75 -4.45
CA GLU A 291 -6.93 -3.65 -3.62
C GLU A 291 -5.66 -4.05 -2.88
N ASP A 292 -5.61 -5.23 -2.27
CA ASP A 292 -4.42 -5.73 -1.58
C ASP A 292 -3.22 -5.80 -2.52
N GLY A 293 -3.41 -6.35 -3.71
CA GLY A 293 -2.37 -6.41 -4.73
C GLY A 293 -1.89 -5.02 -5.17
N ALA A 294 -2.82 -4.11 -5.42
CA ALA A 294 -2.52 -2.74 -5.84
C ALA A 294 -1.81 -1.95 -4.73
N ILE A 295 -2.23 -2.10 -3.49
CA ILE A 295 -1.60 -1.44 -2.34
C ILE A 295 -0.15 -1.89 -2.18
N LYS A 296 0.15 -3.17 -2.38
CA LYS A 296 1.53 -3.68 -2.37
C LYS A 296 2.39 -3.01 -3.43
N VAL A 297 1.87 -2.87 -4.65
CA VAL A 297 2.57 -2.19 -5.75
C VAL A 297 2.79 -0.72 -5.40
N PHE A 298 1.78 -0.04 -4.90
CA PHE A 298 1.88 1.37 -4.49
C PHE A 298 2.89 1.55 -3.37
N GLY A 299 2.92 0.63 -2.41
CA GLY A 299 3.92 0.64 -1.34
C GLY A 299 5.34 0.51 -1.87
N LYS A 300 5.57 -0.40 -2.81
CA LYS A 300 6.88 -0.56 -3.44
C LYS A 300 7.29 0.67 -4.25
N ASN A 301 6.36 1.24 -5.00
CA ASN A 301 6.62 2.47 -5.76
C ASN A 301 6.97 3.63 -4.82
N LEU A 302 6.25 3.79 -3.72
CA LEU A 302 6.53 4.81 -2.71
C LEU A 302 7.90 4.59 -2.07
N GLU A 303 8.23 3.35 -1.71
CA GLU A 303 9.54 3.02 -1.15
C GLU A 303 10.67 3.45 -2.08
N GLN A 304 10.55 3.20 -3.37
CA GLN A 304 11.57 3.60 -4.34
C GLN A 304 11.71 5.12 -4.46
N LEU A 305 10.61 5.85 -4.39
CA LEU A 305 10.67 7.32 -4.37
C LEU A 305 11.35 7.85 -3.10
N LEU A 306 11.02 7.28 -1.96
CA LEU A 306 11.60 7.69 -0.67
C LEU A 306 13.09 7.33 -0.55
N MET A 307 13.48 6.23 -1.17
CA MET A 307 14.84 5.69 -1.09
C MET A 307 15.76 6.16 -2.23
N GLN A 308 15.34 7.14 -3.03
CA GLN A 308 16.20 7.75 -4.03
C GLN A 308 17.41 8.39 -3.37
N PRO A 309 18.62 8.21 -3.94
CA PRO A 309 19.81 8.85 -3.42
C PRO A 309 19.68 10.38 -3.38
N PRO A 310 20.00 11.00 -2.25
CA PRO A 310 20.03 12.46 -2.19
C PRO A 310 21.17 13.02 -3.04
N ILE A 311 20.96 14.19 -3.63
CA ILE A 311 22.00 14.93 -4.35
C ILE A 311 22.53 15.98 -3.39
N ALA A 312 23.57 15.65 -2.67
CA ALA A 312 24.15 16.51 -1.64
C ALA A 312 25.18 17.47 -2.19
N GLY A 313 25.44 18.55 -1.45
CA GLY A 313 26.55 19.46 -1.69
C GLY A 313 26.34 20.49 -2.81
N GLN A 314 25.14 20.58 -3.37
CA GLN A 314 24.85 21.52 -4.46
C GLN A 314 23.88 22.61 -4.04
N THR A 315 24.06 23.80 -4.63
CA THR A 315 23.06 24.87 -4.59
C THR A 315 22.07 24.61 -5.71
N VAL A 316 20.79 24.53 -5.37
CA VAL A 316 19.73 24.10 -6.27
C VAL A 316 18.74 25.24 -6.53
N LEU A 317 18.37 25.42 -7.78
CA LEU A 317 17.25 26.28 -8.17
C LEU A 317 16.01 25.41 -8.35
N GLY A 318 15.02 25.58 -7.49
CA GLY A 318 13.70 24.98 -7.66
C GLY A 318 12.88 25.79 -8.65
N TRP A 319 12.27 25.10 -9.59
CA TRP A 319 11.46 25.70 -10.65
C TRP A 319 10.08 25.06 -10.66
N ASP A 320 9.10 25.83 -10.24
CA ASP A 320 7.68 25.42 -10.26
C ASP A 320 7.04 25.94 -11.55
N PRO A 321 6.86 25.09 -12.58
CA PRO A 321 6.36 25.52 -13.87
C PRO A 321 4.90 25.99 -13.78
N ALA A 322 4.59 27.06 -14.48
CA ALA A 322 3.23 27.55 -14.67
C ALA A 322 3.13 28.35 -15.96
N PHE A 323 1.92 28.54 -16.46
CA PHE A 323 1.68 29.38 -17.63
C PHE A 323 1.44 30.85 -17.22
N ARG A 324 0.19 31.24 -17.09
CA ARG A 324 -0.22 32.65 -16.90
C ARG A 324 0.33 33.28 -15.62
N THR A 325 0.35 32.55 -14.53
CA THR A 325 0.74 33.07 -13.22
C THR A 325 2.24 33.21 -13.05
N GLY A 326 3.02 32.76 -14.02
CA GLY A 326 4.48 32.79 -13.99
C GLY A 326 5.08 31.61 -13.28
N CYS A 327 6.31 31.24 -13.64
CA CYS A 327 7.08 30.19 -12.99
C CYS A 327 7.70 30.74 -11.70
N LYS A 328 7.48 30.02 -10.59
CA LYS A 328 8.03 30.39 -9.28
C LYS A 328 9.37 29.72 -9.12
N LEU A 329 10.34 30.47 -8.66
CA LEU A 329 11.72 30.03 -8.49
C LEU A 329 12.18 30.24 -7.06
N ALA A 330 12.93 29.26 -6.53
CA ALA A 330 13.56 29.36 -5.22
C ALA A 330 14.98 28.82 -5.28
N VAL A 331 15.95 29.56 -4.75
CA VAL A 331 17.33 29.11 -4.62
C VAL A 331 17.52 28.58 -3.20
N VAL A 332 18.02 27.35 -3.08
CA VAL A 332 18.38 26.76 -1.79
C VAL A 332 19.86 26.41 -1.77
N ASP A 333 20.52 26.68 -0.63
CA ASP A 333 21.91 26.28 -0.44
C ASP A 333 22.05 24.78 -0.18
N PRO A 334 23.26 24.23 -0.10
CA PRO A 334 23.43 22.78 0.16
C PRO A 334 22.78 22.27 1.45
N THR A 335 22.45 23.15 2.40
CA THR A 335 21.75 22.78 3.65
C THR A 335 20.24 22.86 3.54
N GLY A 336 19.71 23.30 2.40
CA GLY A 336 18.28 23.49 2.18
C GLY A 336 17.75 24.86 2.61
N LYS A 337 18.62 25.78 3.02
CA LYS A 337 18.24 27.16 3.39
C LYS A 337 17.90 27.95 2.13
N VAL A 338 16.76 28.64 2.15
CA VAL A 338 16.34 29.52 1.04
C VAL A 338 17.18 30.76 1.01
N LEU A 339 17.85 31.02 -0.14
CA LEU A 339 18.68 32.19 -0.37
C LEU A 339 17.93 33.30 -1.10
N ASP A 340 17.04 32.93 -2.02
CA ASP A 340 16.29 33.89 -2.83
C ASP A 340 15.07 33.24 -3.47
N THR A 341 14.06 34.05 -3.79
CA THR A 341 12.89 33.64 -4.53
C THR A 341 12.52 34.69 -5.57
N THR A 342 11.96 34.27 -6.70
CA THR A 342 11.47 35.18 -7.73
C THR A 342 10.39 34.52 -8.59
N VAL A 343 9.81 35.34 -9.49
CA VAL A 343 8.83 34.84 -10.47
C VAL A 343 9.30 35.31 -11.84
N VAL A 344 9.28 34.41 -12.81
CA VAL A 344 9.62 34.70 -14.21
C VAL A 344 8.49 34.26 -15.13
N TYR A 345 8.42 34.84 -16.33
CA TYR A 345 7.30 34.61 -17.26
C TYR A 345 7.79 34.11 -18.64
N PRO A 346 8.49 32.96 -18.68
CA PRO A 346 9.01 32.42 -19.94
C PRO A 346 8.01 31.59 -20.72
N THR A 347 6.86 31.28 -20.13
CA THR A 347 5.83 30.38 -20.69
C THR A 347 4.58 31.15 -21.11
N ALA A 348 3.78 30.58 -22.02
CA ALA A 348 2.59 31.24 -22.56
C ALA A 348 1.59 31.71 -21.47
N PRO A 349 0.93 32.90 -21.60
CA PRO A 349 1.13 33.87 -22.65
C PRO A 349 2.42 34.69 -22.43
N THR A 350 3.31 34.73 -23.43
CA THR A 350 4.61 35.35 -23.31
C THR A 350 5.05 35.94 -24.67
N ASN A 351 6.18 36.60 -24.69
CA ASN A 351 6.85 37.10 -25.89
C ASN A 351 8.38 36.99 -25.71
N GLU A 352 9.12 37.26 -26.78
CA GLU A 352 10.58 37.17 -26.77
C GLU A 352 11.24 38.05 -25.69
N LYS A 353 10.67 39.23 -25.43
CA LYS A 353 11.18 40.14 -24.41
C LYS A 353 11.05 39.55 -23.00
N LYS A 354 9.90 38.92 -22.69
CA LYS A 354 9.68 38.28 -21.40
C LYS A 354 10.54 37.02 -21.23
N ILE A 355 10.73 36.27 -22.29
CA ILE A 355 11.59 35.07 -22.28
C ILE A 355 13.04 35.52 -22.05
N ARG A 356 13.51 36.58 -22.73
CA ARG A 356 14.86 37.09 -22.52
C ARG A 356 15.06 37.61 -21.09
N ALA A 357 14.09 38.35 -20.57
CA ALA A 357 14.11 38.81 -19.18
C ALA A 357 14.19 37.65 -18.18
N ALA A 358 13.43 36.57 -18.43
CA ALA A 358 13.46 35.35 -17.59
C ALA A 358 14.86 34.72 -17.63
N LYS A 359 15.42 34.52 -18.81
CA LYS A 359 16.80 33.99 -18.99
C LYS A 359 17.84 34.85 -18.28
N ASP A 360 17.79 36.16 -18.44
CA ASP A 360 18.71 37.08 -17.81
C ASP A 360 18.62 37.01 -16.28
N THR A 361 17.42 36.93 -15.75
CA THR A 361 17.19 36.81 -14.30
C THR A 361 17.80 35.51 -13.77
N VAL A 362 17.53 34.38 -14.42
CA VAL A 362 18.03 33.08 -14.00
C VAL A 362 19.56 32.98 -14.14
N GLU A 363 20.13 33.50 -15.24
CA GLU A 363 21.58 33.56 -15.44
C GLU A 363 22.25 34.35 -14.34
N ALA A 364 21.66 35.49 -13.96
CA ALA A 364 22.17 36.32 -12.86
C ALA A 364 22.12 35.58 -11.52
N MET A 365 21.06 34.84 -11.26
CA MET A 365 20.94 34.04 -10.04
C MET A 365 21.97 32.90 -10.01
N ILE A 366 22.18 32.22 -11.13
CA ILE A 366 23.19 31.16 -11.27
C ILE A 366 24.58 31.69 -10.90
N LYS A 367 24.94 32.86 -11.43
CA LYS A 367 26.26 33.50 -11.15
C LYS A 367 26.34 33.94 -9.69
N LYS A 368 25.29 34.57 -9.17
CA LYS A 368 25.30 35.15 -7.82
C LYS A 368 25.39 34.06 -6.71
N TYR A 369 24.66 32.97 -6.86
CA TYR A 369 24.56 31.96 -5.83
C TYR A 369 25.35 30.66 -6.11
N GLY A 370 25.99 30.59 -7.28
CA GLY A 370 26.73 29.39 -7.66
C GLY A 370 25.85 28.19 -7.90
N ILE A 371 24.68 28.40 -8.48
CA ILE A 371 23.72 27.32 -8.76
C ILE A 371 24.34 26.31 -9.74
N SER A 372 24.30 25.03 -9.39
CA SER A 372 24.84 23.97 -10.23
C SER A 372 23.77 22.99 -10.73
N LEU A 373 22.57 23.02 -10.15
CA LEU A 373 21.47 22.15 -10.50
C LEU A 373 20.14 22.89 -10.49
N ILE A 374 19.33 22.64 -11.52
CA ILE A 374 17.96 23.15 -11.61
C ILE A 374 16.99 21.98 -11.45
N SER A 375 16.14 22.04 -10.44
CA SER A 375 15.08 21.06 -10.20
C SER A 375 13.77 21.58 -10.77
N VAL A 376 13.26 20.95 -11.83
CA VAL A 376 12.06 21.39 -12.55
C VAL A 376 10.90 20.48 -12.20
N GLY A 377 9.82 21.02 -11.67
CA GLY A 377 8.60 20.25 -11.42
C GLY A 377 8.01 19.68 -12.72
N ASN A 378 7.40 18.53 -12.64
CA ASN A 378 6.86 17.79 -13.81
C ASN A 378 5.37 18.07 -14.10
N GLY A 379 4.80 19.12 -13.52
CA GLY A 379 3.39 19.47 -13.71
C GLY A 379 3.13 20.28 -14.97
N THR A 380 2.08 21.09 -14.91
CA THR A 380 1.67 21.99 -16.00
C THR A 380 2.83 22.91 -16.41
N ALA A 381 3.01 23.10 -17.72
CA ALA A 381 4.09 23.93 -18.30
C ALA A 381 5.52 23.40 -18.09
N SER A 382 5.70 22.18 -17.63
CA SER A 382 7.01 21.57 -17.43
C SER A 382 7.83 21.50 -18.70
N ARG A 383 7.21 21.07 -19.80
CA ARG A 383 7.86 20.94 -21.11
C ARG A 383 8.37 22.28 -21.63
N GLU A 384 7.52 23.29 -21.57
CA GLU A 384 7.83 24.64 -22.04
C GLU A 384 8.95 25.26 -21.19
N SER A 385 8.90 25.07 -19.90
CA SER A 385 9.95 25.51 -18.97
C SER A 385 11.27 24.80 -19.25
N GLU A 386 11.23 23.49 -19.47
CA GLU A 386 12.42 22.70 -19.80
C GLU A 386 13.10 23.21 -21.06
N GLN A 387 12.32 23.52 -22.10
CA GLN A 387 12.86 24.05 -23.34
C GLN A 387 13.59 25.42 -23.14
N VAL A 388 13.01 26.30 -22.35
CA VAL A 388 13.64 27.58 -21.99
C VAL A 388 14.93 27.34 -21.23
N ILE A 389 14.96 26.44 -20.30
CA ILE A 389 16.14 26.09 -19.50
C ILE A 389 17.24 25.52 -20.40
N VAL A 390 16.92 24.61 -21.31
CA VAL A 390 17.88 24.05 -22.25
C VAL A 390 18.50 25.10 -23.12
N ASP A 391 17.68 26.01 -23.70
CA ASP A 391 18.15 27.11 -24.53
C ASP A 391 19.07 28.07 -23.76
N MET A 392 18.70 28.35 -22.50
CA MET A 392 19.50 29.19 -21.60
C MET A 392 20.84 28.53 -21.26
N LEU A 393 20.86 27.23 -20.95
CA LEU A 393 22.10 26.52 -20.59
C LEU A 393 23.09 26.45 -21.74
N LYS A 394 22.61 26.48 -22.99
CA LYS A 394 23.47 26.60 -24.18
C LYS A 394 24.18 27.92 -24.27
N GLU A 395 23.61 28.99 -23.69
CA GLU A 395 24.22 30.34 -23.67
C GLU A 395 25.30 30.45 -22.59
N ILE A 396 25.29 29.58 -21.58
CA ILE A 396 26.26 29.64 -20.45
C ILE A 396 26.91 28.26 -20.21
N PRO A 397 27.54 27.62 -21.21
CA PRO A 397 28.11 26.28 -21.03
C PRO A 397 29.24 26.24 -19.98
N GLU A 398 29.94 27.35 -19.77
CA GLU A 398 31.01 27.49 -18.77
C GLU A 398 30.50 27.34 -17.33
N ALA A 399 29.23 27.62 -17.07
CA ALA A 399 28.63 27.50 -15.73
C ALA A 399 28.43 26.03 -15.29
N LYS A 400 28.47 25.10 -16.25
CA LYS A 400 28.30 23.64 -16.00
C LYS A 400 27.05 23.27 -15.20
N VAL A 401 25.93 23.96 -15.48
CA VAL A 401 24.64 23.69 -14.81
C VAL A 401 23.93 22.54 -15.51
N GLN A 402 23.40 21.65 -14.71
CA GLN A 402 22.55 20.58 -15.17
C GLN A 402 21.13 20.80 -14.65
N TYR A 403 20.16 20.09 -15.22
CA TYR A 403 18.80 20.11 -14.71
C TYR A 403 18.26 18.67 -14.55
N VAL A 404 17.25 18.54 -13.75
CA VAL A 404 16.52 17.28 -13.52
C VAL A 404 15.04 17.58 -13.45
N ILE A 405 14.22 16.73 -14.05
CA ILE A 405 12.78 16.80 -13.90
C ILE A 405 12.41 16.09 -12.59
N THR A 406 11.75 16.81 -11.72
CA THR A 406 11.41 16.37 -10.36
C THR A 406 9.91 16.12 -10.27
N ASN A 407 9.53 14.99 -9.71
CA ASN A 407 8.12 14.70 -9.42
C ASN A 407 7.63 15.70 -8.36
N GLU A 408 6.69 16.56 -8.73
CA GLU A 408 6.13 17.58 -7.84
C GLU A 408 4.85 17.12 -7.12
N ALA A 409 4.50 15.83 -7.19
CA ALA A 409 3.31 15.29 -6.54
C ALA A 409 3.29 15.68 -5.06
N GLY A 410 2.15 16.17 -4.60
CA GLY A 410 1.97 16.61 -3.24
C GLY A 410 2.58 17.98 -2.89
N ALA A 411 3.33 18.61 -3.77
CA ALA A 411 3.92 19.94 -3.49
C ALA A 411 2.85 20.99 -3.23
N SER A 412 1.74 20.95 -3.97
CA SER A 412 0.59 21.83 -3.74
C SER A 412 -0.08 21.58 -2.40
N VAL A 413 -0.19 20.32 -2.00
CA VAL A 413 -0.75 19.93 -0.68
C VAL A 413 0.16 20.44 0.43
N TYR A 414 1.46 20.25 0.30
CA TYR A 414 2.44 20.78 1.26
C TYR A 414 2.36 22.30 1.37
N SER A 415 2.40 23.01 0.24
CA SER A 415 2.45 24.48 0.22
C SER A 415 1.23 25.13 0.86
N ALA A 416 0.07 24.47 0.83
CA ALA A 416 -1.17 24.92 1.46
C ALA A 416 -1.33 24.43 2.90
N SER A 417 -0.41 23.60 3.40
CA SER A 417 -0.52 22.99 4.73
C SER A 417 -0.14 23.96 5.85
N LYS A 418 -0.60 23.64 7.06
CA LYS A 418 -0.19 24.35 8.29
C LYS A 418 1.31 24.25 8.50
N LEU A 419 1.90 23.08 8.22
CA LEU A 419 3.34 22.88 8.35
C LEU A 419 4.14 23.84 7.48
N ALA A 420 3.74 24.03 6.22
CA ALA A 420 4.40 24.97 5.32
C ALA A 420 4.22 26.42 5.77
N THR A 421 3.05 26.77 6.30
CA THR A 421 2.77 28.08 6.86
C THR A 421 3.66 28.37 8.06
N ASP A 422 3.85 27.40 8.94
CA ASP A 422 4.71 27.53 10.12
C ASP A 422 6.18 27.61 9.73
N GLU A 423 6.60 26.84 8.72
CA GLU A 423 7.97 26.83 8.20
C GLU A 423 8.34 28.12 7.47
N PHE A 424 7.42 28.63 6.65
CA PHE A 424 7.60 29.82 5.82
C PHE A 424 6.39 30.77 5.93
N PRO A 425 6.20 31.44 7.07
CA PRO A 425 5.03 32.29 7.28
C PRO A 425 4.97 33.50 6.34
N ASN A 426 6.13 33.96 5.84
CA ASN A 426 6.23 35.13 4.96
C ASN A 426 6.21 34.77 3.48
N PHE A 427 6.18 33.50 3.13
CA PHE A 427 6.10 33.05 1.74
C PHE A 427 4.66 32.78 1.33
N ASP A 428 4.35 33.01 0.06
CA ASP A 428 3.10 32.56 -0.54
C ASP A 428 3.20 31.06 -0.93
N VAL A 429 2.11 30.53 -1.44
CA VAL A 429 1.99 29.12 -1.86
C VAL A 429 3.01 28.78 -2.95
N GLY A 430 3.23 29.70 -3.91
CA GLY A 430 4.18 29.49 -5.00
C GLY A 430 5.63 29.43 -4.55
N GLN A 431 6.01 30.30 -3.63
CA GLN A 431 7.36 30.31 -3.05
C GLN A 431 7.63 29.03 -2.26
N ARG A 432 6.66 28.57 -1.49
CA ARG A 432 6.75 27.31 -0.73
C ARG A 432 6.87 26.09 -1.64
N SER A 433 6.10 26.07 -2.72
CA SER A 433 6.13 24.99 -3.70
C SER A 433 7.48 24.90 -4.41
N ALA A 434 8.01 26.02 -4.89
CA ALA A 434 9.32 26.07 -5.53
C ALA A 434 10.44 25.62 -4.59
N THR A 435 10.36 26.03 -3.32
CA THR A 435 11.31 25.60 -2.28
C THR A 435 11.26 24.09 -2.06
N SER A 436 10.06 23.54 -2.00
CA SER A 436 9.87 22.09 -1.85
C SER A 436 10.45 21.32 -3.03
N ILE A 437 10.23 21.78 -4.25
CA ILE A 437 10.78 21.17 -5.46
C ILE A 437 12.32 21.17 -5.44
N ALA A 438 12.93 22.25 -4.98
CA ALA A 438 14.39 22.32 -4.83
C ALA A 438 14.90 21.32 -3.78
N ARG A 439 14.26 21.26 -2.62
CA ARG A 439 14.67 20.40 -1.51
C ARG A 439 14.48 18.92 -1.81
N ARG A 440 13.50 18.55 -2.64
CA ARG A 440 13.26 17.14 -3.03
C ARG A 440 14.45 16.50 -3.71
N VAL A 441 15.22 17.27 -4.45
CA VAL A 441 16.42 16.77 -5.11
C VAL A 441 17.54 16.58 -4.09
N GLN A 442 17.62 17.47 -3.12
CA GLN A 442 18.67 17.43 -2.10
C GLN A 442 18.50 16.22 -1.16
N ASP A 443 17.29 15.99 -0.68
CA ASP A 443 16.95 14.83 0.13
C ASP A 443 15.47 14.50 -0.03
N PRO A 444 15.14 13.55 -0.92
CA PRO A 444 13.74 13.17 -1.18
C PRO A 444 13.00 12.70 0.07
N LEU A 445 13.62 11.88 0.88
CA LEU A 445 12.98 11.32 2.08
C LEU A 445 12.65 12.43 3.08
N ALA A 446 13.59 13.30 3.40
CA ALA A 446 13.40 14.39 4.36
C ALA A 446 12.30 15.36 3.94
N GLU A 447 12.10 15.57 2.65
CA GLU A 447 11.05 16.46 2.14
C GLU A 447 9.70 15.75 2.02
N LEU A 448 9.67 14.54 1.48
CA LEU A 448 8.42 13.80 1.25
C LEU A 448 7.70 13.37 2.54
N VAL A 449 8.39 13.23 3.66
CA VAL A 449 7.74 12.94 4.95
C VAL A 449 6.81 14.06 5.44
N LYS A 450 6.94 15.26 4.88
CA LYS A 450 6.07 16.41 5.19
C LYS A 450 4.68 16.29 4.57
N ILE A 451 4.49 15.33 3.67
CA ILE A 451 3.30 15.15 2.86
C ILE A 451 2.61 13.85 3.27
N ASP A 452 1.27 13.86 3.34
CA ASP A 452 0.51 12.61 3.51
C ASP A 452 0.88 11.65 2.36
N PRO A 453 1.33 10.43 2.65
CA PRO A 453 1.74 9.48 1.62
C PRO A 453 0.69 9.25 0.52
N LYS A 454 -0.60 9.35 0.85
CA LYS A 454 -1.68 9.23 -0.12
C LYS A 454 -1.70 10.37 -1.15
N SER A 455 -1.09 11.50 -0.84
CA SER A 455 -1.03 12.68 -1.73
C SER A 455 0.15 12.64 -2.69
N ILE A 456 1.01 11.64 -2.62
CA ILE A 456 2.20 11.53 -3.48
C ILE A 456 1.87 10.97 -4.87
N GLY A 457 0.68 10.42 -5.06
CA GLY A 457 0.20 10.01 -6.38
C GLY A 457 0.93 8.83 -7.01
N VAL A 458 1.30 7.85 -6.21
CA VAL A 458 2.13 6.71 -6.62
C VAL A 458 1.36 5.56 -7.29
N GLY A 459 0.05 5.69 -7.50
CA GLY A 459 -0.75 4.58 -8.04
C GLY A 459 -2.00 4.97 -8.80
N GLN A 460 -2.37 4.13 -9.76
CA GLN A 460 -3.64 4.21 -10.48
C GLN A 460 -4.76 3.64 -9.58
N TYR A 461 -5.97 4.18 -9.68
CA TYR A 461 -7.13 3.81 -8.84
C TYR A 461 -6.93 4.05 -7.34
N GLN A 462 -5.93 4.82 -6.95
CA GLN A 462 -5.61 5.10 -5.55
C GLN A 462 -6.81 5.68 -4.79
N HIS A 463 -7.58 6.57 -5.43
CA HIS A 463 -8.74 7.24 -4.83
C HIS A 463 -9.98 6.35 -4.73
N ASP A 464 -10.00 5.22 -5.43
CA ASP A 464 -11.12 4.27 -5.44
C ASP A 464 -11.02 3.20 -4.34
N MET A 465 -9.89 3.15 -3.65
CA MET A 465 -9.60 2.14 -2.64
C MET A 465 -10.10 2.49 -1.25
N ASN A 466 -10.11 1.51 -0.36
CA ASN A 466 -10.30 1.73 1.06
C ASN A 466 -9.18 2.65 1.58
N GLN A 467 -9.51 3.90 1.89
CA GLN A 467 -8.55 4.95 2.25
C GLN A 467 -7.85 4.67 3.58
N LYS A 468 -8.52 4.04 4.52
CA LYS A 468 -7.92 3.67 5.81
C LYS A 468 -6.82 2.62 5.61
N LYS A 469 -7.12 1.58 4.87
CA LYS A 469 -6.19 0.48 4.56
C LYS A 469 -4.99 0.99 3.76
N LEU A 470 -5.25 1.81 2.74
CA LEU A 470 -4.21 2.45 1.93
C LEU A 470 -3.31 3.34 2.80
N GLY A 471 -3.90 4.19 3.62
CA GLY A 471 -3.17 5.11 4.51
C GLY A 471 -2.27 4.37 5.50
N GLU A 472 -2.77 3.33 6.13
CA GLU A 472 -2.00 2.49 7.06
C GLU A 472 -0.82 1.81 6.37
N ALA A 473 -1.05 1.24 5.19
CA ALA A 473 0.00 0.58 4.42
C ALA A 473 1.09 1.55 3.97
N LEU A 474 0.72 2.70 3.42
CA LEU A 474 1.68 3.71 2.95
C LEU A 474 2.44 4.36 4.11
N THR A 475 1.79 4.61 5.23
CA THR A 475 2.44 5.10 6.45
C THR A 475 3.50 4.11 6.93
N GLY A 476 3.19 2.81 6.89
CA GLY A 476 4.15 1.76 7.20
C GLY A 476 5.38 1.78 6.30
N VAL A 477 5.21 2.04 5.02
CA VAL A 477 6.32 2.18 4.06
C VAL A 477 7.22 3.35 4.43
N VAL A 478 6.65 4.50 4.74
CA VAL A 478 7.42 5.70 5.16
C VAL A 478 8.20 5.39 6.44
N GLU A 479 7.54 4.80 7.42
CA GLU A 479 8.14 4.41 8.70
C GLU A 479 9.33 3.47 8.51
N ASP A 480 9.15 2.42 7.71
CA ASP A 480 10.23 1.48 7.41
C ASP A 480 11.39 2.16 6.70
N SER A 481 11.12 3.06 5.75
CA SER A 481 12.16 3.80 5.00
C SER A 481 12.95 4.73 5.92
N VAL A 482 12.26 5.51 6.75
CA VAL A 482 12.91 6.47 7.68
C VAL A 482 13.80 5.72 8.68
N ASN A 483 13.32 4.63 9.26
CA ASN A 483 14.10 3.86 10.23
C ASN A 483 15.27 3.11 9.58
N LYS A 484 15.09 2.65 8.34
CA LYS A 484 16.17 2.00 7.57
C LYS A 484 17.33 2.98 7.29
N VAL A 485 17.01 4.21 6.92
CA VAL A 485 18.02 5.25 6.67
C VAL A 485 18.57 5.81 7.97
N GLY A 486 17.72 5.95 9.00
CA GLY A 486 18.06 6.63 10.24
C GLY A 486 18.08 8.15 10.06
N VAL A 487 18.24 8.87 11.16
CA VAL A 487 18.23 10.35 11.14
C VAL A 487 19.40 10.91 11.95
N ASP A 488 19.81 12.11 11.58
CA ASP A 488 20.72 12.92 12.40
C ASP A 488 19.89 13.64 13.47
N LEU A 489 20.13 13.34 14.73
CA LEU A 489 19.35 13.88 15.86
C LEU A 489 19.42 15.41 15.92
N ASN A 490 20.52 16.01 15.49
CA ASN A 490 20.73 17.46 15.57
C ASN A 490 20.15 18.26 14.41
N THR A 491 19.82 17.61 13.29
CA THR A 491 19.34 18.29 12.08
C THR A 491 17.96 17.86 11.63
N ALA A 492 17.47 16.71 12.08
CA ALA A 492 16.19 16.17 11.63
C ALA A 492 15.02 17.08 12.01
N SER A 493 14.09 17.26 11.08
CA SER A 493 12.82 17.97 11.33
C SER A 493 11.90 17.15 12.23
N ALA A 494 10.95 17.82 12.87
CA ALA A 494 9.91 17.13 13.63
C ALA A 494 9.12 16.14 12.75
N SER A 495 8.85 16.50 11.51
CA SER A 495 8.16 15.63 10.55
C SER A 495 8.92 14.33 10.28
N LEU A 496 10.24 14.40 10.17
CA LEU A 496 11.08 13.22 9.97
C LEU A 496 11.15 12.39 11.26
N LEU A 497 11.33 13.04 12.40
CA LEU A 497 11.41 12.38 13.71
C LEU A 497 10.13 11.62 14.08
N GLU A 498 8.97 12.09 13.66
CA GLU A 498 7.68 11.42 13.91
C GLU A 498 7.63 9.96 13.42
N TYR A 499 8.39 9.63 12.39
CA TYR A 499 8.44 8.28 11.82
C TYR A 499 9.48 7.39 12.47
N ILE A 500 10.32 7.93 13.35
CA ILE A 500 11.29 7.10 14.09
C ILE A 500 10.57 6.22 15.10
N SER A 501 11.02 4.98 15.18
CA SER A 501 10.51 3.97 16.11
C SER A 501 10.36 4.53 17.52
N GLY A 502 9.15 4.44 18.08
CA GLY A 502 8.87 4.88 19.46
C GLY A 502 8.71 6.38 19.65
N VAL A 503 8.82 7.19 18.60
CA VAL A 503 8.68 8.64 18.66
C VAL A 503 7.29 9.05 18.19
N SER A 504 6.47 9.58 19.12
CA SER A 504 5.17 10.16 18.80
C SER A 504 5.33 11.58 18.25
N LYS A 505 4.24 12.14 17.73
CA LYS A 505 4.20 13.55 17.30
C LYS A 505 4.65 14.50 18.41
N ALA A 506 4.16 14.27 19.63
CA ALA A 506 4.52 15.10 20.79
C ALA A 506 6.00 14.97 21.12
N ILE A 507 6.54 13.76 21.13
CA ILE A 507 7.96 13.51 21.41
C ILE A 507 8.82 14.16 20.34
N ALA A 508 8.46 14.06 19.05
CA ALA A 508 9.20 14.71 17.97
C ALA A 508 9.32 16.21 18.16
N LYS A 509 8.22 16.87 18.50
CA LYS A 509 8.20 18.30 18.81
C LYS A 509 9.07 18.63 20.04
N ASN A 510 8.99 17.79 21.07
CA ASN A 510 9.77 17.98 22.30
C ASN A 510 11.27 17.82 22.05
N ILE A 511 11.69 16.94 21.14
CA ILE A 511 13.08 16.81 20.73
C ILE A 511 13.58 18.11 20.09
N VAL A 512 12.80 18.67 19.19
CA VAL A 512 13.16 19.93 18.51
C VAL A 512 13.24 21.08 19.51
N VAL A 513 12.26 21.20 20.42
CA VAL A 513 12.25 22.22 21.48
C VAL A 513 13.47 22.07 22.40
N TYR A 514 13.77 20.86 22.83
CA TYR A 514 14.97 20.60 23.66
C TYR A 514 16.24 21.04 22.97
N ARG A 515 16.37 20.72 21.69
CA ARG A 515 17.53 21.09 20.88
C ARG A 515 17.69 22.61 20.73
N GLU A 516 16.59 23.33 20.56
CA GLU A 516 16.56 24.78 20.45
C GLU A 516 16.90 25.46 21.79
N GLU A 517 16.43 24.91 22.91
CA GLU A 517 16.65 25.47 24.25
C GLU A 517 18.00 25.13 24.86
N ASN A 518 18.51 23.91 24.60
CA ASN A 518 19.70 23.37 25.26
C ASN A 518 20.90 23.22 24.32
N GLY A 519 20.71 23.55 23.04
CA GLY A 519 21.73 23.38 22.03
C GLY A 519 21.84 21.94 21.55
N ARG A 520 22.90 21.66 20.84
CA ARG A 520 23.17 20.40 20.20
C ARG A 520 23.18 19.22 21.17
N PHE A 521 22.56 18.10 20.79
CA PHE A 521 22.74 16.83 21.50
C PHE A 521 24.20 16.35 21.34
N THR A 522 24.82 16.00 22.45
CA THR A 522 26.20 15.47 22.47
C THR A 522 26.25 13.98 22.79
N SER A 523 25.18 13.42 23.32
CA SER A 523 25.07 12.01 23.66
C SER A 523 23.64 11.52 23.43
N ARG A 524 23.48 10.28 22.99
CA ARG A 524 22.17 9.62 22.91
C ARG A 524 21.45 9.59 24.26
N LYS A 525 22.20 9.55 25.36
CA LYS A 525 21.62 9.59 26.71
C LYS A 525 20.85 10.89 26.99
N ASP A 526 21.19 11.97 26.31
CA ASP A 526 20.48 13.24 26.46
C ASP A 526 19.01 13.16 25.99
N LEU A 527 18.66 12.16 25.18
CA LEU A 527 17.27 11.90 24.80
C LEU A 527 16.37 11.65 26.02
N LEU A 528 16.90 11.06 27.08
CA LEU A 528 16.15 10.82 28.32
C LEU A 528 15.76 12.09 29.06
N LYS A 529 16.37 13.23 28.71
CA LYS A 529 16.04 14.56 29.25
C LYS A 529 14.89 15.22 28.48
N VAL A 530 14.50 14.67 27.35
CA VAL A 530 13.40 15.20 26.52
C VAL A 530 12.06 14.86 27.18
N ALA A 531 11.15 15.85 27.27
CA ALA A 531 9.84 15.66 27.84
C ALA A 531 9.05 14.57 27.12
N LYS A 532 8.41 13.70 27.89
CA LYS A 532 7.61 12.54 27.44
C LYS A 532 8.44 11.39 26.84
N LEU A 533 9.73 11.52 26.71
CA LEU A 533 10.61 10.46 26.20
C LEU A 533 11.16 9.67 27.40
N GLY A 534 10.47 8.58 27.74
CA GLY A 534 10.86 7.70 28.83
C GLY A 534 11.75 6.55 28.38
N PRO A 535 12.09 5.62 29.28
CA PRO A 535 13.00 4.51 29.00
C PRO A 535 12.53 3.61 27.85
N LYS A 536 11.23 3.36 27.71
CA LYS A 536 10.69 2.52 26.64
C LYS A 536 10.84 3.20 25.27
N ALA A 537 10.51 4.49 25.17
CA ALA A 537 10.71 5.26 23.95
C ALA A 537 12.18 5.35 23.59
N PHE A 538 13.06 5.54 24.57
CA PHE A 538 14.51 5.56 24.37
C PHE A 538 15.01 4.23 23.78
N GLU A 539 14.60 3.11 24.34
CA GLU A 539 14.95 1.78 23.82
C GLU A 539 14.55 1.64 22.35
N GLN A 540 13.35 2.10 22.00
CA GLN A 540 12.83 1.97 20.64
C GLN A 540 13.52 2.90 19.64
N CYS A 541 13.90 4.11 20.03
CA CYS A 541 14.34 5.15 19.09
C CYS A 541 15.86 5.35 19.01
N ALA A 542 16.59 5.08 20.08
CA ALA A 542 17.99 5.51 20.22
C ALA A 542 18.91 5.06 19.10
N GLY A 543 18.78 3.80 18.66
CA GLY A 543 19.62 3.24 17.60
C GLY A 543 19.40 3.84 16.22
N PHE A 544 18.24 4.45 16.00
CA PHE A 544 17.88 5.08 14.73
C PHE A 544 18.25 6.56 14.65
N MET A 545 18.73 7.13 15.75
CA MET A 545 19.12 8.55 15.84
C MET A 545 20.60 8.67 16.04
N ARG A 546 21.30 9.33 15.14
CA ARG A 546 22.75 9.44 15.14
C ARG A 546 23.21 10.83 15.56
N ILE A 547 24.37 10.87 16.22
CA ILE A 547 25.03 12.09 16.65
C ILE A 547 26.47 12.05 16.11
N THR A 548 26.78 12.93 15.16
CA THR A 548 28.13 13.05 14.62
C THR A 548 28.96 13.99 15.49
N GLY A 549 30.16 13.58 15.86
CA GLY A 549 31.07 14.39 16.69
C GLY A 549 30.59 14.58 18.13
N GLY A 550 29.83 13.65 18.66
CA GLY A 550 29.38 13.65 20.05
C GLY A 550 30.44 13.11 21.00
N SER A 551 30.08 12.99 22.30
CA SER A 551 30.96 12.52 23.35
C SER A 551 31.34 11.03 23.21
N ASN A 552 30.49 10.22 22.59
CA ASN A 552 30.76 8.80 22.34
C ASN A 552 30.70 8.53 20.84
N PRO A 553 31.81 8.08 20.22
CA PRO A 553 31.80 7.77 18.77
C PRO A 553 30.79 6.71 18.34
N LEU A 554 30.36 5.82 19.22
CA LEU A 554 29.30 4.84 18.94
C LEU A 554 27.94 5.50 18.68
N ASP A 555 27.72 6.70 19.17
CA ASP A 555 26.48 7.46 18.92
C ASP A 555 26.34 7.90 17.45
N ALA A 556 27.43 7.88 16.67
CA ALA A 556 27.41 8.14 15.24
C ALA A 556 27.09 6.89 14.41
N THR A 557 26.92 5.74 15.06
CA THR A 557 26.64 4.46 14.42
C THR A 557 25.19 4.04 14.61
N SER A 558 24.77 2.99 13.92
CA SER A 558 23.47 2.34 14.16
C SER A 558 23.53 1.27 15.25
N VAL A 559 24.64 1.15 15.97
CA VAL A 559 24.74 0.24 17.11
C VAL A 559 23.84 0.76 18.22
N HIS A 560 22.96 -0.11 18.72
CA HIS A 560 22.06 0.27 19.80
C HIS A 560 22.85 0.43 21.12
N PRO A 561 22.52 1.42 21.97
CA PRO A 561 23.17 1.62 23.25
C PRO A 561 23.27 0.37 24.15
N GLU A 562 22.28 -0.54 24.06
CA GLU A 562 22.31 -1.82 24.77
C GLU A 562 23.50 -2.72 24.42
N SER A 563 24.09 -2.49 23.25
CA SER A 563 25.22 -3.26 22.73
C SER A 563 26.55 -2.52 22.84
N TYR A 564 26.60 -1.35 23.46
CA TYR A 564 27.82 -0.56 23.57
C TYR A 564 28.94 -1.27 24.35
N GLU A 565 28.59 -1.95 25.41
CA GLU A 565 29.57 -2.73 26.18
C GLU A 565 30.22 -3.82 25.33
N ALA A 566 29.39 -4.60 24.61
CA ALA A 566 29.86 -5.64 23.72
C ALA A 566 30.75 -5.08 22.60
N ALA A 567 30.34 -3.96 21.98
CA ALA A 567 31.12 -3.30 20.93
C ALA A 567 32.45 -2.79 21.44
N SER A 568 32.46 -2.17 22.61
CA SER A 568 33.70 -1.67 23.24
C SER A 568 34.67 -2.79 23.60
N ARG A 569 34.15 -3.88 24.14
CA ARG A 569 34.98 -5.09 24.48
C ARG A 569 35.55 -5.74 23.22
N LEU A 570 34.79 -5.77 22.14
CA LEU A 570 35.25 -6.29 20.84
C LEU A 570 36.43 -5.45 20.32
N LEU A 571 36.29 -4.13 20.32
CA LEU A 571 37.33 -3.21 19.84
C LEU A 571 38.60 -3.35 20.69
N GLU A 572 38.48 -3.40 22.02
CA GLU A 572 39.60 -3.60 22.93
C GLU A 572 40.31 -4.92 22.65
N LYS A 573 39.55 -6.01 22.46
CA LYS A 573 40.09 -7.33 22.14
C LYS A 573 40.88 -7.34 20.83
N LEU A 574 40.48 -6.56 19.84
CA LEU A 574 41.16 -6.48 18.55
C LEU A 574 42.20 -5.36 18.47
N GLY A 575 42.47 -4.67 19.57
CA GLY A 575 43.48 -3.62 19.65
C GLY A 575 43.08 -2.26 19.16
N TYR A 576 41.77 -1.99 19.12
CA TYR A 576 41.21 -0.70 18.70
C TYR A 576 40.54 0.02 19.87
N SER A 577 40.27 1.32 19.66
CA SER A 577 39.50 2.14 20.58
C SER A 577 38.25 2.71 19.90
N ALA A 578 37.37 3.31 20.67
CA ALA A 578 36.15 3.93 20.11
C ALA A 578 36.46 5.07 19.14
N GLU A 579 37.55 5.79 19.32
CA GLU A 579 38.01 6.86 18.44
C GLU A 579 38.36 6.36 17.03
N ASP A 580 38.73 5.09 16.88
CA ASP A 580 39.06 4.46 15.61
C ASP A 580 37.82 4.24 14.71
N ILE A 581 36.62 4.39 15.26
CA ILE A 581 35.36 4.28 14.49
C ILE A 581 35.30 5.37 13.42
N ALA A 582 35.72 6.59 13.76
CA ALA A 582 35.81 7.68 12.78
C ALA A 582 37.03 7.48 11.87
N GLY A 583 36.90 7.90 10.60
CA GLY A 583 38.03 7.91 9.68
C GLY A 583 38.32 6.62 8.94
N GLY A 584 37.45 5.60 9.03
CA GLY A 584 37.55 4.36 8.25
C GLY A 584 38.68 3.40 8.71
N LYS A 585 39.21 3.57 9.91
CA LYS A 585 40.28 2.75 10.45
C LYS A 585 39.83 1.30 10.75
N LEU A 586 38.53 1.08 10.83
CA LEU A 586 37.94 -0.24 11.11
C LEU A 586 37.55 -0.99 9.81
N ALA A 587 37.92 -0.47 8.65
CA ALA A 587 37.68 -1.19 7.40
C ALA A 587 38.35 -2.57 7.44
N GLY A 588 37.64 -3.61 7.09
CA GLY A 588 38.15 -4.98 7.12
C GLY A 588 38.08 -5.64 8.49
N LEU A 589 37.44 -5.03 9.48
CA LEU A 589 37.29 -5.57 10.83
C LEU A 589 36.72 -7.00 10.82
N SER A 590 35.77 -7.29 9.95
CA SER A 590 35.16 -8.62 9.79
C SER A 590 36.19 -9.74 9.52
N ARG A 591 37.26 -9.41 8.84
CA ARG A 591 38.33 -10.39 8.50
C ARG A 591 39.22 -10.73 9.67
N GLN A 592 39.22 -9.93 10.73
CA GLN A 592 40.02 -10.12 11.92
C GLN A 592 39.36 -11.06 12.93
N ILE A 593 38.10 -11.41 12.72
CA ILE A 593 37.39 -12.35 13.57
C ILE A 593 37.37 -13.71 12.88
N ARG A 594 38.08 -14.68 13.47
CA ARG A 594 38.22 -16.02 12.90
C ARG A 594 37.04 -16.93 13.22
N ASP A 595 36.51 -16.84 14.44
CA ASP A 595 35.41 -17.65 14.94
C ASP A 595 34.34 -16.73 15.55
N TYR A 596 33.30 -16.40 14.77
CA TYR A 596 32.23 -15.51 15.18
C TYR A 596 31.44 -16.07 16.38
N LYS A 597 31.17 -17.36 16.38
CA LYS A 597 30.41 -17.99 17.47
C LYS A 597 31.15 -17.90 18.79
N LYS A 598 32.43 -18.23 18.79
CA LYS A 598 33.29 -18.16 19.98
C LYS A 598 33.43 -16.72 20.50
N THR A 599 33.65 -15.78 19.59
CA THR A 599 33.76 -14.36 19.94
C THR A 599 32.44 -13.83 20.50
N ALA A 600 31.31 -14.22 19.89
CA ALA A 600 29.98 -13.85 20.38
C ALA A 600 29.74 -14.37 21.81
N ASP A 601 30.10 -15.64 22.08
CA ASP A 601 29.96 -16.24 23.40
C ASP A 601 30.81 -15.50 24.43
N GLU A 602 32.05 -15.12 24.08
CA GLU A 602 32.93 -14.33 24.95
C GLU A 602 32.39 -12.95 25.29
N LEU A 603 31.66 -12.35 24.36
CA LEU A 603 31.00 -11.04 24.51
C LEU A 603 29.61 -11.14 25.13
N GLU A 604 29.12 -12.33 25.37
CA GLU A 604 27.79 -12.60 25.93
C GLU A 604 26.66 -12.06 25.05
N ILE A 605 26.83 -12.16 23.73
CA ILE A 605 25.83 -11.76 22.71
C ILE A 605 25.63 -12.89 21.71
N GLY A 606 24.58 -12.78 20.88
CA GLY A 606 24.35 -13.71 19.78
C GLY A 606 25.27 -13.46 18.58
N GLU A 607 25.51 -14.49 17.79
CA GLU A 607 26.34 -14.41 16.59
C GLU A 607 25.78 -13.39 15.56
N ILE A 608 24.45 -13.36 15.36
CA ILE A 608 23.79 -12.43 14.44
C ILE A 608 24.03 -11.00 14.89
N THR A 609 23.88 -10.73 16.19
CA THR A 609 24.13 -9.40 16.78
C THR A 609 25.59 -8.99 16.59
N LEU A 610 26.53 -9.90 16.80
CA LEU A 610 27.95 -9.65 16.58
C LEU A 610 28.22 -9.27 15.11
N ARG A 611 27.67 -10.02 14.16
CA ARG A 611 27.81 -9.72 12.70
C ARG A 611 27.28 -8.35 12.36
N ASP A 612 26.15 -7.96 12.91
CA ASP A 612 25.57 -6.63 12.71
C ASP A 612 26.45 -5.52 13.30
N ILE A 613 26.98 -5.71 14.50
CA ILE A 613 27.88 -4.75 15.14
C ILE A 613 29.15 -4.57 14.30
N VAL A 614 29.76 -5.66 13.85
CA VAL A 614 30.96 -5.62 13.00
C VAL A 614 30.73 -4.90 11.71
N LYS A 615 29.62 -5.21 11.03
CA LYS A 615 29.24 -4.57 9.78
C LYS A 615 29.05 -3.06 9.96
N GLU A 616 28.41 -2.66 11.03
CA GLU A 616 28.18 -1.24 11.34
C GLU A 616 29.48 -0.51 11.70
N LEU A 617 30.38 -1.15 12.42
CA LEU A 617 31.68 -0.56 12.78
C LEU A 617 32.60 -0.42 11.57
N GLU A 618 32.54 -1.34 10.60
CA GLU A 618 33.33 -1.24 9.35
C GLU A 618 32.93 -0.03 8.51
N LYS A 619 31.63 0.27 8.44
CA LYS A 619 31.06 1.38 7.67
C LYS A 619 30.04 2.11 8.54
N PRO A 620 30.48 2.95 9.47
CA PRO A 620 29.54 3.67 10.34
C PRO A 620 28.65 4.62 9.56
N ALA A 621 27.37 4.65 9.95
CA ALA A 621 26.38 5.54 9.36
C ALA A 621 26.20 5.39 7.84
N ARG A 622 26.36 4.16 7.33
CA ARG A 622 26.12 3.85 5.94
C ARG A 622 24.68 4.21 5.57
N ASP A 623 24.53 4.97 4.49
CA ASP A 623 23.22 5.31 3.94
C ASP A 623 22.85 4.26 2.88
N PRO A 624 21.78 3.46 3.10
CA PRO A 624 21.37 2.43 2.14
C PRO A 624 20.91 3.01 0.79
N ARG A 625 20.61 4.31 0.73
CA ARG A 625 20.25 4.99 -0.53
C ARG A 625 21.42 5.14 -1.47
N ASP A 626 22.66 5.10 -1.00
CA ASP A 626 23.86 5.24 -1.84
C ASP A 626 24.00 4.09 -2.86
N GLU A 627 23.36 2.95 -2.60
CA GLU A 627 23.37 1.80 -3.50
C GLU A 627 22.23 1.83 -4.54
N MET A 628 21.31 2.78 -4.42
CA MET A 628 20.19 2.93 -5.34
C MET A 628 20.59 3.70 -6.59
N PRO A 629 19.89 3.50 -7.72
CA PRO A 629 20.16 4.24 -8.95
C PRO A 629 20.01 5.75 -8.75
N LYS A 630 21.00 6.52 -9.22
CA LYS A 630 20.97 7.99 -9.14
C LYS A 630 20.07 8.57 -10.22
N PRO A 631 19.38 9.70 -9.95
CA PRO A 631 18.63 10.40 -10.98
C PRO A 631 19.52 10.81 -12.16
N ILE A 632 18.95 10.81 -13.37
CA ILE A 632 19.66 11.23 -14.57
C ILE A 632 19.64 12.76 -14.62
N LEU A 633 20.85 13.37 -14.59
CA LEU A 633 21.01 14.82 -14.75
C LEU A 633 21.24 15.13 -16.23
N ARG A 634 20.60 16.19 -16.73
CA ARG A 634 20.54 16.50 -18.16
C ARG A 634 21.00 17.91 -18.46
N THR A 635 21.42 18.14 -19.70
CA THR A 635 21.73 19.47 -20.25
C THR A 635 20.88 19.78 -21.48
N ASP A 636 20.24 18.78 -22.05
CA ASP A 636 19.44 18.89 -23.28
C ASP A 636 18.14 18.08 -23.18
N VAL A 637 17.23 18.34 -24.09
CA VAL A 637 15.94 17.63 -24.18
C VAL A 637 15.83 16.91 -25.54
N LEU A 638 15.21 15.72 -25.51
CA LEU A 638 14.84 14.96 -26.70
C LEU A 638 13.32 15.11 -26.89
N ASP A 639 12.87 15.39 -28.12
CA ASP A 639 11.44 15.50 -28.44
C ASP A 639 10.90 14.13 -28.89
N ILE A 640 9.63 13.87 -28.64
CA ILE A 640 8.94 12.67 -29.12
C ILE A 640 9.05 12.48 -30.64
N LYS A 641 9.10 13.59 -31.42
CA LYS A 641 9.29 13.59 -32.86
C LYS A 641 10.63 13.02 -33.30
N ASP A 642 11.63 13.10 -32.44
CA ASP A 642 12.99 12.66 -32.72
C ASP A 642 13.18 11.16 -32.48
N LEU A 643 12.18 10.50 -31.91
CA LEU A 643 12.22 9.07 -31.62
C LEU A 643 12.00 8.26 -32.89
N LYS A 644 12.88 7.27 -33.11
CA LYS A 644 12.79 6.32 -34.22
C LYS A 644 12.78 4.90 -33.67
N GLU A 645 12.09 4.00 -34.34
CA GLU A 645 12.12 2.59 -34.01
C GLU A 645 13.56 2.06 -34.01
N GLY A 646 13.87 1.27 -33.02
CA GLY A 646 15.20 0.70 -32.83
C GLY A 646 16.19 1.54 -32.05
N MET A 647 15.86 2.81 -31.71
CA MET A 647 16.71 3.63 -30.85
C MET A 647 16.85 3.02 -29.46
N ILE A 648 18.07 2.99 -28.95
CA ILE A 648 18.38 2.56 -27.59
C ILE A 648 18.66 3.77 -26.75
N LEU A 649 17.92 3.94 -25.66
CA LEU A 649 17.97 5.10 -24.78
C LEU A 649 18.03 4.65 -23.31
N LYS A 650 18.63 5.48 -22.48
CA LYS A 650 18.54 5.33 -21.03
C LYS A 650 17.28 6.01 -20.54
N GLY A 651 16.57 5.35 -19.64
CA GLY A 651 15.38 5.90 -19.03
C GLY A 651 15.32 5.58 -17.54
N THR A 652 14.48 6.34 -16.85
CA THR A 652 14.21 6.13 -15.42
C THR A 652 12.81 5.57 -15.26
N VAL A 653 12.67 4.48 -14.53
CA VAL A 653 11.37 3.88 -14.23
C VAL A 653 10.61 4.82 -13.29
N ARG A 654 9.46 5.32 -13.75
CA ARG A 654 8.63 6.27 -13.00
C ARG A 654 7.46 5.63 -12.28
N ASN A 655 6.93 4.56 -12.83
CA ASN A 655 5.82 3.82 -12.22
C ASN A 655 5.85 2.37 -12.66
N VAL A 656 5.47 1.48 -11.77
CA VAL A 656 5.33 0.05 -12.02
C VAL A 656 3.89 -0.35 -11.76
N ILE A 657 3.27 -0.98 -12.76
CA ILE A 657 1.89 -1.44 -12.74
C ILE A 657 1.84 -2.93 -13.03
N ASP A 658 0.68 -3.57 -12.89
CA ASP A 658 0.56 -5.01 -13.05
C ASP A 658 0.99 -5.53 -14.43
N PHE A 659 0.79 -4.75 -15.48
CA PHE A 659 1.10 -5.17 -16.84
C PHE A 659 2.37 -4.57 -17.43
N GLY A 660 3.13 -3.81 -16.68
CA GLY A 660 4.38 -3.24 -17.16
C GLY A 660 4.93 -2.11 -16.30
N ALA A 661 5.82 -1.33 -16.90
CA ALA A 661 6.43 -0.18 -16.26
C ALA A 661 6.44 1.04 -17.19
N PHE A 662 6.18 2.20 -16.61
CA PHE A 662 6.32 3.47 -17.30
C PHE A 662 7.72 4.01 -17.09
N VAL A 663 8.39 4.35 -18.19
CA VAL A 663 9.80 4.77 -18.21
C VAL A 663 9.91 6.16 -18.83
N ASP A 664 10.55 7.08 -18.11
CA ASP A 664 10.88 8.40 -18.62
C ASP A 664 12.19 8.34 -19.41
N ILE A 665 12.09 8.53 -20.74
CA ILE A 665 13.24 8.53 -21.66
C ILE A 665 13.64 9.95 -22.07
N GLY A 666 13.07 10.97 -21.43
CA GLY A 666 13.43 12.37 -21.66
C GLY A 666 12.59 13.12 -22.68
N VAL A 667 11.43 12.61 -23.07
CA VAL A 667 10.58 13.18 -24.13
C VAL A 667 9.19 13.64 -23.67
N HIS A 668 8.98 13.99 -22.43
CA HIS A 668 7.71 14.50 -21.87
C HIS A 668 6.51 13.55 -21.88
N GLN A 669 6.70 12.34 -22.35
CA GLN A 669 5.72 11.30 -22.34
C GLN A 669 6.42 10.03 -21.91
N ASP A 670 5.94 9.40 -20.86
CA ASP A 670 6.51 8.13 -20.42
C ASP A 670 6.23 7.05 -21.47
N GLY A 671 7.22 6.24 -21.75
CA GLY A 671 7.06 5.05 -22.56
C GLY A 671 6.66 3.86 -21.71
N LEU A 672 5.87 2.96 -22.29
CA LEU A 672 5.47 1.72 -21.62
C LEU A 672 6.36 0.56 -22.04
N VAL A 673 6.96 -0.10 -21.05
CA VAL A 673 7.56 -1.42 -21.23
C VAL A 673 6.54 -2.44 -20.73
N HIS A 674 5.87 -3.12 -21.64
CA HIS A 674 4.91 -4.17 -21.28
C HIS A 674 5.65 -5.33 -20.60
N VAL A 675 4.98 -6.06 -19.70
CA VAL A 675 5.57 -7.15 -18.94
C VAL A 675 6.23 -8.21 -19.85
N SER A 676 5.69 -8.44 -21.04
CA SER A 676 6.24 -9.35 -22.05
C SER A 676 7.56 -8.88 -22.68
N GLU A 677 7.87 -7.58 -22.56
CA GLU A 677 9.07 -6.94 -23.12
C GLU A 677 10.14 -6.65 -22.07
N MET A 678 9.95 -7.10 -20.83
CA MET A 678 10.87 -6.80 -19.73
C MET A 678 12.01 -7.80 -19.60
N SER A 679 11.80 -9.05 -20.00
CA SER A 679 12.79 -10.12 -19.87
C SER A 679 12.56 -11.18 -20.94
N GLU A 680 13.66 -11.85 -21.36
CA GLU A 680 13.59 -13.03 -22.23
C GLU A 680 12.89 -14.21 -21.54
N ARG A 681 12.88 -14.22 -20.21
CA ARG A 681 12.21 -15.23 -19.41
C ARG A 681 10.82 -14.75 -19.03
N PHE A 682 9.91 -15.70 -18.84
CA PHE A 682 8.59 -15.37 -18.30
C PHE A 682 8.72 -14.77 -16.88
N ILE A 683 8.08 -13.64 -16.64
CA ILE A 683 8.01 -13.00 -15.33
C ILE A 683 6.55 -12.87 -14.91
N LYS A 684 6.30 -13.08 -13.64
CA LYS A 684 4.94 -13.03 -13.06
C LYS A 684 4.46 -11.59 -12.84
N HIS A 685 5.37 -10.74 -12.36
CA HIS A 685 5.06 -9.35 -12.06
C HIS A 685 6.24 -8.44 -12.45
N PRO A 686 5.97 -7.24 -12.99
CA PRO A 686 7.02 -6.28 -13.35
C PRO A 686 8.00 -5.93 -12.22
N LEU A 687 7.55 -5.93 -10.97
CA LEU A 687 8.40 -5.69 -9.80
C LEU A 687 9.50 -6.75 -9.62
N ASP A 688 9.38 -7.90 -10.26
CA ASP A 688 10.42 -8.93 -10.24
C ASP A 688 11.65 -8.50 -11.04
N VAL A 689 11.52 -7.53 -11.93
CA VAL A 689 12.58 -7.06 -12.83
C VAL A 689 12.99 -5.62 -12.54
N VAL A 690 12.05 -4.71 -12.31
CA VAL A 690 12.32 -3.28 -12.15
C VAL A 690 11.60 -2.67 -10.94
N LYS A 691 12.15 -1.56 -10.46
CA LYS A 691 11.60 -0.75 -9.36
C LYS A 691 11.57 0.72 -9.79
N VAL A 692 10.69 1.51 -9.19
CA VAL A 692 10.65 2.96 -9.41
C VAL A 692 12.03 3.56 -9.07
N GLY A 693 12.53 4.39 -9.96
CA GLY A 693 13.85 4.99 -9.83
C GLY A 693 14.98 4.24 -10.52
N ASP A 694 14.76 2.99 -10.94
CA ASP A 694 15.77 2.23 -11.71
C ASP A 694 16.09 2.94 -13.02
N VAL A 695 17.38 2.98 -13.36
CA VAL A 695 17.86 3.44 -14.67
C VAL A 695 18.02 2.22 -15.54
N VAL A 696 17.30 2.18 -16.65
CA VAL A 696 17.26 1.02 -17.56
C VAL A 696 17.59 1.43 -18.99
N ASP A 697 18.20 0.54 -19.75
CA ASP A 697 18.36 0.69 -21.18
C ASP A 697 17.13 0.14 -21.89
N VAL A 698 16.51 0.95 -22.73
CA VAL A 698 15.30 0.56 -23.45
C VAL A 698 15.43 0.84 -24.95
N LYS A 699 14.75 0.01 -25.72
CA LYS A 699 14.68 0.11 -27.18
C LYS A 699 13.28 0.57 -27.57
N VAL A 700 13.21 1.56 -28.43
CA VAL A 700 11.94 2.05 -28.97
C VAL A 700 11.36 1.04 -29.93
N LEU A 701 10.17 0.52 -29.64
CA LEU A 701 9.44 -0.42 -30.50
C LEU A 701 8.50 0.28 -31.46
N ALA A 702 7.75 1.26 -30.95
CA ALA A 702 6.78 2.01 -31.73
C ALA A 702 6.52 3.38 -31.10
N VAL A 703 6.22 4.38 -31.92
CA VAL A 703 5.88 5.72 -31.49
C VAL A 703 4.62 6.17 -32.21
N ASP A 704 3.58 6.54 -31.46
CA ASP A 704 2.38 7.17 -31.99
C ASP A 704 2.34 8.63 -31.52
N VAL A 705 2.85 9.53 -32.35
CA VAL A 705 2.96 10.96 -32.03
C VAL A 705 1.59 11.60 -31.78
N ALA A 706 0.57 11.20 -32.55
CA ALA A 706 -0.79 11.73 -32.42
C ALA A 706 -1.44 11.38 -31.09
N LYS A 707 -1.28 10.12 -30.65
CA LYS A 707 -1.81 9.62 -29.38
C LYS A 707 -0.86 9.80 -28.21
N LYS A 708 0.36 10.30 -28.46
CA LYS A 708 1.44 10.45 -27.47
C LYS A 708 1.75 9.13 -26.74
N ARG A 709 1.83 8.02 -27.48
CA ARG A 709 2.16 6.70 -26.95
C ARG A 709 3.51 6.22 -27.47
N ILE A 710 4.29 5.68 -26.54
CA ILE A 710 5.60 5.14 -26.82
C ILE A 710 5.65 3.73 -26.26
N SER A 711 5.97 2.76 -27.12
CA SER A 711 6.17 1.37 -26.72
C SER A 711 7.66 1.08 -26.66
N LEU A 712 8.11 0.52 -25.56
CA LEU A 712 9.51 0.26 -25.28
C LEU A 712 9.74 -1.22 -24.97
N SER A 713 10.97 -1.67 -25.18
CA SER A 713 11.42 -3.01 -24.81
C SER A 713 12.73 -2.96 -24.04
N MET A 714 12.86 -3.79 -23.03
CA MET A 714 14.12 -4.03 -22.32
C MET A 714 14.90 -5.20 -22.97
N LYS A 715 14.35 -5.83 -23.99
CA LYS A 715 15.00 -6.88 -24.80
C LYS A 715 15.81 -6.20 -25.90
N LEU A 716 17.09 -6.02 -25.65
CA LEU A 716 17.99 -5.32 -26.58
C LEU A 716 18.56 -6.26 -27.69
#